data_f8347cefe3d0291c98c34d940e1d59f3
#
_entry.id   f8347cefe3d0291c98c34d940e1d59f3
#
_cell.length_a   1.000
_cell.length_b   1.000
_cell.length_c   1.000
_cell.angle_alpha   90.00
_cell.angle_beta   90.00
_cell.angle_gamma   90.00
#
_symmetry.space_group_name_H-M   'P 1'
#
loop_
_entity.id
_entity.type
_entity.pdbx_description
1 polymer ?
#
loop_
_entity_poly.entity_id
_entity_poly.type
_entity_poly.pdbx_seq_one_letter_code
_entity_poly.pdbx_strand_id
1 'polypeptide(L)'
;EYFYGDMGEVTKEIRSLRIKPVEVQTYVTQYEYDSWNRIQKLVYPDGERLDFGYNIAGNLTSLKGYKAPEGTAPREEHTYTYLKQQGYDEFEQKVYRLYGNDTETRYHYDPVMRRLEQLKAESLAPAGGGGSFLIQNNRYAYDLVGNILKVDNQLPIIRNALSGASSYEYQYDNLNRLTRAKGNYTGELTSASYELKMGYNNLNSITKKELNHLSGGVQKGYTLDYSYNNPSHPHAPSEIMEMGKPKARTYQYDGNGNPLYYEESKSFRSMVWDEENRLRGINDNGKLHLYTYDHTGERALKSSGESSTVVTNGLTSAVITHMDDYTAYVNPYFVVQKGRFTKHYFEGSSRIVSKLGEGTFHHNNRGISAGGIDYIRQSAQMQEARDRYIKGSLTPPGPPTQHGIYASPEWTGQPYPSLGWQNIRQDQEPPEGWPRPPKFNKPGDVPGPPVQYGDPITPQTVKAGYGFIDNGIIEKNLYFYHPDHLGSSSYITDREGRITQHTEYIAFGEVLFEEHSTSKTMPYLFNGKELDTETGLYYYGARYYDPRVSLWLNVDPLAEKTMTPYTYTNNNPINLIDPTGMKPEDDYIDATTGKLLGSDGAKTNNIRVIYRSDWNDIKEQYKGTTSEQATSELQSRSSIVTINSTQINSDINNANNETIADQTKERQVFIGLSVTRNDIPLGEITSVRGPDGIDGRAKVGIVTIGNRMVFEGTSIIPAAQVHTHNLSQDTRITNIPGTSLVDKDTSNSFNIPIFSVDSYTGNTPNGNAIHRVLPNGTQTNNIGTTNNHNIGQEALKHFINKQK
;
A
#
# COMPACT_ATOMS: atom_id res chain seq x y z
N GLU A 1 11.50 -13.99 9.85
CA GLU A 1 11.07 -15.35 9.49
C GLU A 1 9.58 -15.38 9.24
N TYR A 2 9.16 -16.18 8.26
CA TYR A 2 7.75 -16.35 7.91
C TYR A 2 7.37 -17.83 8.04
N PHE A 3 6.18 -18.06 8.55
CA PHE A 3 5.56 -19.37 8.61
C PHE A 3 4.30 -19.35 7.75
N TYR A 4 4.09 -20.40 7.02
CA TYR A 4 3.04 -20.47 6.03
C TYR A 4 2.02 -21.54 6.43
N GLY A 5 0.77 -21.33 6.09
CA GLY A 5 -0.29 -22.32 6.16
C GLY A 5 -0.32 -23.21 4.91
N ASP A 6 -1.27 -24.12 4.89
CA ASP A 6 -1.42 -25.11 3.82
C ASP A 6 -1.75 -24.51 2.44
N MET A 7 -2.24 -23.26 2.42
CA MET A 7 -2.57 -22.54 1.18
C MET A 7 -1.48 -21.54 0.77
N GLY A 8 -0.34 -21.53 1.47
CA GLY A 8 0.79 -20.63 1.21
C GLY A 8 0.63 -19.23 1.82
N GLU A 9 -0.41 -19.00 2.62
CA GLU A 9 -0.62 -17.76 3.36
C GLU A 9 0.34 -17.65 4.54
N VAL A 10 0.76 -16.43 4.89
CA VAL A 10 1.62 -16.19 6.05
C VAL A 10 0.80 -16.27 7.33
N THR A 11 0.98 -17.31 8.13
CA THR A 11 0.27 -17.49 9.41
C THR A 11 1.01 -16.88 10.60
N LYS A 12 2.31 -16.70 10.48
CA LYS A 12 3.14 -16.06 11.52
C LYS A 12 4.35 -15.36 10.89
N GLU A 13 4.59 -14.15 11.35
CA GLU A 13 5.79 -13.38 11.04
C GLU A 13 6.59 -13.15 12.33
N ILE A 14 7.90 -13.43 12.30
CA ILE A 14 8.82 -13.08 13.37
C ILE A 14 9.83 -12.09 12.79
N ARG A 15 9.84 -10.88 13.33
CA ARG A 15 10.76 -9.82 12.92
C ARG A 15 11.64 -9.42 14.08
N SER A 16 12.94 -9.55 13.89
CA SER A 16 13.93 -9.09 14.85
C SER A 16 14.65 -7.87 14.31
N LEU A 17 14.63 -6.80 15.05
CA LEU A 17 15.24 -5.53 14.67
C LEU A 17 16.34 -5.17 15.67
N ARG A 18 17.50 -4.78 15.15
CA ARG A 18 18.55 -4.20 15.95
C ARG A 18 18.33 -2.70 16.08
N ILE A 19 17.89 -2.29 17.25
CA ILE A 19 17.55 -0.89 17.54
C ILE A 19 18.81 -0.08 17.89
N LYS A 20 19.72 -0.71 18.67
CA LYS A 20 21.01 -0.14 19.05
C LYS A 20 22.10 -1.21 18.92
N PRO A 21 23.40 -0.84 19.00
CA PRO A 21 24.50 -1.77 18.79
C PRO A 21 24.43 -3.09 19.54
N VAL A 22 23.79 -3.11 20.71
CA VAL A 22 23.68 -4.29 21.58
C VAL A 22 22.22 -4.67 21.89
N GLU A 23 21.27 -4.02 21.26
CA GLU A 23 19.86 -4.14 21.59
C GLU A 23 19.07 -4.68 20.40
N VAL A 24 18.61 -5.92 20.50
CA VAL A 24 17.75 -6.58 19.52
C VAL A 24 16.38 -6.77 20.13
N GLN A 25 15.35 -6.34 19.44
CA GLN A 25 13.94 -6.56 19.81
C GLN A 25 13.29 -7.49 18.79
N THR A 26 12.59 -8.49 19.30
CA THR A 26 11.88 -9.48 18.46
C THR A 26 10.38 -9.28 18.62
N TYR A 27 9.72 -9.21 17.50
CA TYR A 27 8.28 -8.99 17.36
C TYR A 27 7.65 -10.18 16.66
N VAL A 28 6.53 -10.65 17.17
CA VAL A 28 5.80 -11.79 16.60
C VAL A 28 4.40 -11.33 16.27
N THR A 29 4.02 -11.46 15.02
CA THR A 29 2.66 -11.22 14.52
C THR A 29 2.07 -12.53 14.02
N GLN A 30 0.82 -12.81 14.32
CA GLN A 30 0.14 -14.02 13.86
C GLN A 30 -1.12 -13.66 13.09
N TYR A 31 -1.45 -14.49 12.12
CA TYR A 31 -2.58 -14.31 11.22
C TYR A 31 -3.39 -15.60 11.15
N GLU A 32 -4.71 -15.47 11.15
CA GLU A 32 -5.63 -16.54 10.79
C GLU A 32 -6.48 -16.09 9.61
N TYR A 33 -6.71 -17.00 8.69
CA TYR A 33 -7.43 -16.71 7.45
C TYR A 33 -8.73 -17.51 7.41
N ASP A 34 -9.71 -16.97 6.69
CA ASP A 34 -10.91 -17.69 6.36
C ASP A 34 -10.70 -18.55 5.09
N SER A 35 -11.71 -19.33 4.74
CA SER A 35 -11.66 -20.19 3.53
C SER A 35 -11.50 -19.44 2.21
N TRP A 36 -11.58 -18.11 2.21
CA TRP A 36 -11.38 -17.23 1.05
C TRP A 36 -10.00 -16.57 1.06
N ASN A 37 -9.11 -17.04 1.93
CA ASN A 37 -7.78 -16.49 2.16
C ASN A 37 -7.80 -14.99 2.53
N ARG A 38 -8.84 -14.55 3.27
CA ARG A 38 -8.91 -13.22 3.86
C ARG A 38 -8.51 -13.31 5.32
N ILE A 39 -7.82 -12.29 5.83
CA ILE A 39 -7.45 -12.23 7.25
C ILE A 39 -8.73 -12.21 8.08
N GLN A 40 -8.97 -13.27 8.85
CA GLN A 40 -10.06 -13.38 9.82
C GLN A 40 -9.64 -12.86 11.19
N LYS A 41 -8.39 -13.14 11.56
CA LYS A 41 -7.79 -12.65 12.80
C LYS A 41 -6.36 -12.22 12.59
N LEU A 42 -5.95 -11.19 13.33
CA LEU A 42 -4.58 -10.75 13.44
C LEU A 42 -4.23 -10.62 14.92
N VAL A 43 -3.10 -11.16 15.36
CA VAL A 43 -2.61 -10.99 16.73
C VAL A 43 -1.35 -10.13 16.67
N TYR A 44 -1.42 -8.98 17.30
CA TYR A 44 -0.34 -8.00 17.35
C TYR A 44 0.82 -8.46 18.24
N PRO A 45 2.03 -7.89 18.06
CA PRO A 45 3.18 -8.20 18.91
C PRO A 45 2.97 -7.96 20.41
N ASP A 46 2.04 -7.11 20.79
CA ASP A 46 1.66 -6.84 22.18
C ASP A 46 0.54 -7.75 22.70
N GLY A 47 0.13 -8.74 21.90
CA GLY A 47 -0.88 -9.75 22.26
C GLY A 47 -2.32 -9.33 22.01
N GLU A 48 -2.61 -8.12 21.51
CA GLU A 48 -3.96 -7.77 21.10
C GLU A 48 -4.40 -8.62 19.91
N ARG A 49 -5.59 -9.20 20.01
CA ARG A 49 -6.26 -9.92 18.92
C ARG A 49 -7.24 -9.00 18.23
N LEU A 50 -7.20 -8.96 16.91
CA LEU A 50 -8.11 -8.24 16.03
C LEU A 50 -8.95 -9.22 15.23
N ASP A 51 -10.26 -9.10 15.27
CA ASP A 51 -11.22 -9.92 14.53
C ASP A 51 -11.85 -9.09 13.40
N PHE A 52 -11.86 -9.65 12.19
CA PHE A 52 -12.39 -9.04 10.96
C PHE A 52 -13.73 -9.67 10.62
N GLY A 53 -14.76 -8.85 10.39
CA GLY A 53 -16.06 -9.29 9.91
C GLY A 53 -16.28 -8.88 8.47
N TYR A 54 -16.75 -9.82 7.64
CA TYR A 54 -16.99 -9.60 6.21
C TYR A 54 -18.44 -9.86 5.86
N ASN A 55 -18.94 -9.21 4.81
CA ASN A 55 -20.22 -9.53 4.20
C ASN A 55 -20.08 -10.69 3.19
N ILE A 56 -21.21 -11.09 2.61
CA ILE A 56 -21.27 -12.19 1.62
C ILE A 56 -20.43 -11.85 0.36
N ALA A 57 -20.34 -10.57 -0.01
CA ALA A 57 -19.54 -10.11 -1.13
C ALA A 57 -18.01 -10.08 -0.85
N GLY A 58 -17.61 -10.36 0.39
CA GLY A 58 -16.20 -10.35 0.78
C GLY A 58 -15.68 -9.02 1.29
N ASN A 59 -16.53 -8.00 1.38
CA ASN A 59 -16.14 -6.68 1.82
C ASN A 59 -16.14 -6.59 3.34
N LEU A 60 -15.17 -5.89 3.92
CA LEU A 60 -15.03 -5.66 5.36
C LEU A 60 -16.24 -4.88 5.88
N THR A 61 -16.90 -5.40 6.91
CA THR A 61 -18.07 -4.75 7.53
C THR A 61 -17.86 -4.36 8.98
N SER A 62 -16.97 -5.04 9.69
CA SER A 62 -16.70 -4.74 11.10
C SER A 62 -15.26 -5.09 11.50
N LEU A 63 -14.77 -4.43 12.54
CA LEU A 63 -13.43 -4.63 13.07
C LEU A 63 -13.44 -4.48 14.59
N LYS A 64 -13.05 -5.55 15.31
CA LYS A 64 -13.07 -5.58 16.78
C LYS A 64 -11.75 -6.08 17.32
N GLY A 65 -11.22 -5.40 18.33
CA GLY A 65 -10.01 -5.78 19.04
C GLY A 65 -10.31 -6.33 20.42
N TYR A 66 -9.45 -7.20 20.87
CA TYR A 66 -9.51 -7.76 22.20
C TYR A 66 -8.11 -7.84 22.80
N LYS A 67 -7.90 -7.22 23.95
CA LYS A 67 -6.64 -7.28 24.71
C LYS A 67 -6.94 -7.42 26.20
N ALA A 68 -6.67 -8.60 26.75
CA ALA A 68 -6.72 -8.83 28.19
C ALA A 68 -5.33 -9.20 28.70
N PRO A 69 -5.00 -8.85 29.94
CA PRO A 69 -3.81 -9.37 30.61
C PRO A 69 -3.84 -10.90 30.65
N GLU A 70 -2.67 -11.53 30.53
CA GLU A 70 -2.55 -12.98 30.54
C GLU A 70 -3.18 -13.57 31.82
N GLY A 71 -3.99 -14.60 31.66
CA GLY A 71 -4.69 -15.28 32.76
C GLY A 71 -5.92 -14.56 33.32
N THR A 72 -6.36 -13.43 32.74
CA THR A 72 -7.58 -12.74 33.14
C THR A 72 -8.79 -13.17 32.31
N ALA A 73 -9.95 -13.25 32.97
CA ALA A 73 -11.21 -13.47 32.25
C ALA A 73 -11.54 -12.26 31.35
N PRO A 74 -12.18 -12.50 30.17
CA PRO A 74 -12.61 -11.42 29.30
C PRO A 74 -13.56 -10.45 30.02
N ARG A 75 -13.28 -9.13 29.92
CA ARG A 75 -14.14 -8.05 30.41
C ARG A 75 -14.43 -7.09 29.27
N GLU A 76 -15.51 -6.32 29.38
CA GLU A 76 -15.89 -5.31 28.39
C GLU A 76 -14.79 -4.27 28.19
N GLU A 77 -14.08 -3.88 29.23
CA GLU A 77 -12.96 -2.95 29.21
C GLU A 77 -11.76 -3.40 28.36
N HIS A 78 -11.68 -4.70 28.04
CA HIS A 78 -10.66 -5.32 27.20
C HIS A 78 -11.07 -5.43 25.74
N THR A 79 -12.28 -4.98 25.40
CA THR A 79 -12.82 -5.06 24.04
C THR A 79 -12.83 -3.67 23.42
N TYR A 80 -12.33 -3.57 22.20
CA TYR A 80 -12.28 -2.36 21.41
C TYR A 80 -13.07 -2.55 20.12
N THR A 81 -13.98 -1.64 19.84
CA THR A 81 -14.65 -1.60 18.54
C THR A 81 -14.02 -0.53 17.70
N TYR A 82 -13.41 -0.88 16.56
CA TYR A 82 -12.77 0.06 15.65
C TYR A 82 -13.71 0.46 14.54
N LEU A 83 -14.41 -0.53 13.97
CA LEU A 83 -15.41 -0.34 12.94
C LEU A 83 -16.68 -1.10 13.37
N LYS A 84 -17.79 -0.39 13.59
CA LYS A 84 -19.07 -0.98 13.95
C LYS A 84 -19.77 -1.54 12.74
N GLN A 85 -19.79 -0.75 11.66
CA GLN A 85 -20.50 -1.10 10.44
C GLN A 85 -19.89 -0.37 9.23
N GLN A 86 -19.87 -1.06 8.09
CA GLN A 86 -19.56 -0.48 6.80
C GLN A 86 -20.51 -1.05 5.76
N GLY A 87 -21.04 -0.17 4.91
CA GLY A 87 -21.98 -0.49 3.85
C GLY A 87 -21.41 -0.13 2.48
N TYR A 88 -21.81 -0.92 1.50
CA TYR A 88 -21.44 -0.77 0.09
C TYR A 88 -22.68 -0.80 -0.77
N ASP A 89 -22.63 -0.16 -1.93
CA ASP A 89 -23.66 -0.27 -2.94
C ASP A 89 -23.44 -1.51 -3.84
N GLU A 90 -24.29 -1.67 -4.84
CA GLU A 90 -24.23 -2.75 -5.83
C GLU A 90 -22.98 -2.71 -6.74
N PHE A 91 -22.22 -1.61 -6.71
CA PHE A 91 -20.97 -1.43 -7.45
C PHE A 91 -19.74 -1.53 -6.54
N GLU A 92 -19.92 -2.02 -5.28
CA GLU A 92 -18.89 -2.13 -4.24
C GLU A 92 -18.28 -0.77 -3.82
N GLN A 93 -18.94 0.34 -4.15
CA GLN A 93 -18.55 1.65 -3.64
C GLN A 93 -19.02 1.79 -2.19
N LYS A 94 -18.18 2.36 -1.34
CA LYS A 94 -18.54 2.63 0.06
C LYS A 94 -19.63 3.69 0.11
N VAL A 95 -20.74 3.38 0.75
CA VAL A 95 -21.83 4.36 0.94
C VAL A 95 -21.99 4.76 2.40
N TYR A 96 -21.48 3.95 3.31
CA TYR A 96 -21.65 4.16 4.75
C TYR A 96 -20.49 3.58 5.55
N ARG A 97 -20.10 4.29 6.61
CA ARG A 97 -19.18 3.83 7.63
C ARG A 97 -19.57 4.35 9.01
N LEU A 98 -19.60 3.47 9.99
CA LEU A 98 -19.80 3.81 11.41
C LEU A 98 -18.62 3.28 12.21
N TYR A 99 -17.88 4.17 12.79
CA TYR A 99 -16.76 3.85 13.67
C TYR A 99 -17.17 3.48 15.10
N GLY A 100 -16.22 2.93 15.85
CA GLY A 100 -16.40 2.53 17.23
C GLY A 100 -16.72 3.69 18.20
N ASN A 101 -16.30 4.90 17.85
CA ASN A 101 -16.53 6.13 18.61
C ASN A 101 -17.81 6.90 18.22
N ASP A 102 -18.76 6.23 17.57
CA ASP A 102 -20.01 6.82 17.11
C ASP A 102 -19.85 8.00 16.13
N THR A 103 -18.76 8.01 15.35
CA THR A 103 -18.66 8.88 14.19
C THR A 103 -19.05 8.12 12.94
N GLU A 104 -19.90 8.71 12.11
CA GLU A 104 -20.33 8.09 10.85
C GLU A 104 -19.83 8.88 9.65
N THR A 105 -19.63 8.19 8.53
CA THR A 105 -19.33 8.80 7.23
C THR A 105 -20.27 8.24 6.19
N ARG A 106 -20.88 9.13 5.40
CA ARG A 106 -21.76 8.81 4.27
C ARG A 106 -21.13 9.30 2.99
N TYR A 107 -21.21 8.47 1.96
CA TYR A 107 -20.73 8.76 0.61
C TYR A 107 -21.93 8.76 -0.33
N HIS A 108 -22.07 9.81 -1.07
CA HIS A 108 -23.11 9.94 -2.10
C HIS A 108 -22.47 10.07 -3.47
N TYR A 109 -22.91 9.23 -4.40
CA TYR A 109 -22.37 9.16 -5.75
C TYR A 109 -23.44 9.55 -6.77
N ASP A 110 -23.03 10.24 -7.83
CA ASP A 110 -23.86 10.46 -9.01
C ASP A 110 -24.28 9.09 -9.60
N PRO A 111 -25.60 8.88 -9.82
CA PRO A 111 -26.11 7.59 -10.26
C PRO A 111 -25.70 7.21 -11.69
N VAL A 112 -25.31 8.18 -12.52
CA VAL A 112 -24.97 7.96 -13.94
C VAL A 112 -23.47 7.75 -14.11
N MET A 113 -22.65 8.68 -13.62
CA MET A 113 -21.20 8.67 -13.80
C MET A 113 -20.46 8.00 -12.62
N ARG A 114 -21.19 7.69 -11.56
CA ARG A 114 -20.66 7.04 -10.34
C ARG A 114 -19.53 7.83 -9.66
N ARG A 115 -19.51 9.15 -9.86
CA ARG A 115 -18.54 10.05 -9.22
C ARG A 115 -19.03 10.46 -7.84
N LEU A 116 -18.10 10.64 -6.91
CA LEU A 116 -18.41 11.07 -5.54
C LEU A 116 -18.93 12.50 -5.55
N GLU A 117 -20.22 12.72 -5.28
CA GLU A 117 -20.82 14.05 -5.18
C GLU A 117 -20.72 14.66 -3.78
N GLN A 118 -20.83 13.82 -2.75
CA GLN A 118 -20.75 14.26 -1.38
C GLN A 118 -20.07 13.23 -0.48
N LEU A 119 -19.21 13.71 0.39
CA LEU A 119 -18.61 12.98 1.51
C LEU A 119 -18.98 13.74 2.79
N LYS A 120 -19.83 13.13 3.63
CA LYS A 120 -20.31 13.72 4.89
C LYS A 120 -19.88 12.86 6.07
N ALA A 121 -19.16 13.45 7.02
CA ALA A 121 -18.84 12.81 8.30
C ALA A 121 -19.45 13.58 9.47
N GLU A 122 -19.98 12.85 10.44
CA GLU A 122 -20.71 13.39 11.59
C GLU A 122 -20.37 12.60 12.86
N SER A 123 -20.21 13.28 13.98
CA SER A 123 -20.18 12.67 15.31
C SER A 123 -21.61 12.63 15.87
N LEU A 124 -22.12 11.42 16.15
CA LEU A 124 -23.53 11.21 16.51
C LEU A 124 -23.81 11.51 17.98
N ALA A 125 -22.85 11.23 18.86
CA ALA A 125 -23.00 11.39 20.29
C ALA A 125 -21.65 11.67 20.97
N PRO A 126 -21.10 12.87 20.81
CA PRO A 126 -19.83 13.19 21.48
C PRO A 126 -20.02 13.13 23.00
N ALA A 127 -19.07 12.50 23.70
CA ALA A 127 -19.07 12.44 25.15
C ALA A 127 -19.08 13.86 25.74
N GLY A 128 -20.03 14.12 26.66
CA GLY A 128 -20.19 15.45 27.28
C GLY A 128 -21.56 16.07 27.06
N GLY A 129 -22.50 15.38 26.38
CA GLY A 129 -23.92 15.78 26.29
C GLY A 129 -24.20 16.88 25.27
N GLY A 130 -23.28 17.15 24.35
CA GLY A 130 -23.52 17.93 23.13
C GLY A 130 -24.34 17.12 22.13
N GLY A 131 -25.21 17.79 21.34
CA GLY A 131 -25.88 17.16 20.20
C GLY A 131 -24.87 16.72 19.12
N SER A 132 -25.34 15.95 18.12
CA SER A 132 -24.51 15.59 16.96
C SER A 132 -23.92 16.82 16.27
N PHE A 133 -22.72 16.67 15.72
CA PHE A 133 -22.07 17.74 14.95
C PHE A 133 -21.37 17.20 13.71
N LEU A 134 -21.30 18.03 12.68
CA LEU A 134 -20.63 17.72 11.44
C LEU A 134 -19.10 17.84 11.61
N ILE A 135 -18.39 16.81 11.18
CA ILE A 135 -16.92 16.78 11.10
C ILE A 135 -16.47 17.31 9.74
N GLN A 136 -17.07 16.80 8.66
CA GLN A 136 -16.85 17.29 7.29
C GLN A 136 -18.09 17.08 6.44
N ASN A 137 -18.23 17.93 5.40
CA ASN A 137 -19.34 17.86 4.46
C ASN A 137 -18.87 18.36 3.09
N ASN A 138 -17.99 17.59 2.48
CA ASN A 138 -17.38 17.93 1.20
C ASN A 138 -18.34 17.66 0.05
N ARG A 139 -18.57 18.67 -0.80
CA ARG A 139 -19.31 18.57 -2.05
C ARG A 139 -18.39 18.80 -3.21
N TYR A 140 -18.49 17.95 -4.22
CA TYR A 140 -17.60 17.90 -5.37
C TYR A 140 -18.32 18.35 -6.63
N ALA A 141 -17.64 19.15 -7.44
CA ALA A 141 -18.09 19.50 -8.79
C ALA A 141 -17.00 19.10 -9.80
N TYR A 142 -17.41 18.54 -10.92
CA TYR A 142 -16.52 17.94 -11.92
C TYR A 142 -16.68 18.63 -13.28
N ASP A 143 -15.63 18.55 -14.10
CA ASP A 143 -15.74 18.79 -15.53
C ASP A 143 -16.28 17.53 -16.27
N LEU A 144 -16.44 17.64 -17.58
CA LEU A 144 -16.98 16.55 -18.41
C LEU A 144 -16.05 15.32 -18.44
N VAL A 145 -14.74 15.51 -18.30
CA VAL A 145 -13.76 14.40 -18.32
C VAL A 145 -13.45 13.84 -16.94
N GLY A 146 -14.01 14.40 -15.87
CA GLY A 146 -13.93 13.88 -14.51
C GLY A 146 -12.93 14.58 -13.61
N ASN A 147 -12.30 15.67 -14.04
CA ASN A 147 -11.47 16.44 -13.11
C ASN A 147 -12.35 17.19 -12.11
N ILE A 148 -11.94 17.20 -10.85
CA ILE A 148 -12.59 17.98 -9.80
C ILE A 148 -12.30 19.47 -10.03
N LEU A 149 -13.34 20.25 -10.25
CA LEU A 149 -13.25 21.70 -10.41
C LEU A 149 -13.43 22.44 -9.09
N LYS A 150 -14.18 21.85 -8.16
CA LYS A 150 -14.49 22.48 -6.90
C LYS A 150 -14.73 21.45 -5.80
N VAL A 151 -14.28 21.79 -4.59
CA VAL A 151 -14.64 21.09 -3.34
C VAL A 151 -15.11 22.13 -2.34
N ASP A 152 -16.34 22.05 -1.88
CA ASP A 152 -16.92 22.92 -0.84
C ASP A 152 -17.20 22.11 0.43
N ASN A 153 -16.65 22.53 1.55
CA ASN A 153 -16.93 22.01 2.87
C ASN A 153 -17.59 23.11 3.72
N GLN A 154 -18.91 23.18 3.68
CA GLN A 154 -19.68 24.20 4.40
C GLN A 154 -20.03 23.70 5.80
N LEU A 155 -19.13 23.93 6.74
CA LEU A 155 -19.35 23.63 8.15
C LEU A 155 -19.63 24.90 8.96
N PRO A 156 -20.47 24.81 9.99
CA PRO A 156 -20.60 25.89 10.95
C PRO A 156 -19.33 26.01 11.78
N ILE A 157 -18.96 27.22 12.15
CA ILE A 157 -17.91 27.46 13.13
C ILE A 157 -18.47 27.11 14.52
N ILE A 158 -17.89 26.09 15.14
CA ILE A 158 -18.31 25.62 16.47
C ILE A 158 -17.25 26.07 17.47
N ARG A 159 -17.70 26.74 18.50
CA ARG A 159 -16.82 27.23 19.58
C ARG A 159 -16.10 26.08 20.28
N ASN A 160 -14.78 26.20 20.45
CA ASN A 160 -13.88 25.19 21.03
C ASN A 160 -13.81 23.86 20.25
N ALA A 161 -14.17 23.85 18.95
CA ALA A 161 -13.99 22.72 18.08
C ALA A 161 -13.05 23.07 16.93
N LEU A 162 -12.25 22.11 16.50
CA LEU A 162 -11.38 22.24 15.32
C LEU A 162 -12.25 22.02 14.06
N SER A 163 -13.10 23.00 13.75
CA SER A 163 -14.08 22.90 12.66
C SER A 163 -14.26 24.25 11.99
N GLY A 164 -14.50 24.25 10.68
CA GLY A 164 -14.71 25.45 9.90
C GLY A 164 -15.04 25.16 8.46
N ALA A 165 -15.41 26.24 7.72
CA ALA A 165 -15.74 26.13 6.32
C ALA A 165 -14.47 26.19 5.45
N SER A 166 -14.39 25.34 4.44
CA SER A 166 -13.35 25.40 3.42
C SER A 166 -13.93 25.34 2.01
N SER A 167 -13.26 25.97 1.06
CA SER A 167 -13.61 25.93 -0.35
C SER A 167 -12.37 25.93 -1.20
N TYR A 168 -12.34 25.02 -2.19
CA TYR A 168 -11.23 24.82 -3.11
C TYR A 168 -11.72 24.87 -4.55
N GLU A 169 -10.94 25.53 -5.42
CA GLU A 169 -11.22 25.65 -6.86
C GLU A 169 -9.97 25.27 -7.65
N TYR A 170 -10.16 24.52 -8.74
CA TYR A 170 -9.10 23.95 -9.55
C TYR A 170 -9.29 24.23 -11.03
N GLN A 171 -8.18 24.42 -11.74
CA GLN A 171 -8.16 24.60 -13.19
C GLN A 171 -7.07 23.71 -13.79
N TYR A 172 -7.36 23.17 -14.95
CA TYR A 172 -6.50 22.22 -15.65
C TYR A 172 -6.21 22.69 -17.07
N ASP A 173 -5.13 22.19 -17.65
CA ASP A 173 -4.86 22.34 -19.08
C ASP A 173 -5.45 21.18 -19.89
N ASN A 174 -5.24 21.22 -21.21
CA ASN A 174 -5.76 20.19 -22.12
C ASN A 174 -5.12 18.79 -21.93
N LEU A 175 -4.07 18.66 -21.12
CA LEU A 175 -3.46 17.40 -20.72
C LEU A 175 -3.93 16.97 -19.32
N ASN A 176 -4.96 17.60 -18.77
CA ASN A 176 -5.48 17.40 -17.43
C ASN A 176 -4.46 17.68 -16.32
N ARG A 177 -3.40 18.51 -16.58
CA ARG A 177 -2.47 18.94 -15.55
C ARG A 177 -3.02 20.14 -14.79
N LEU A 178 -2.85 20.16 -13.49
CA LEU A 178 -3.31 21.26 -12.63
C LEU A 178 -2.52 22.53 -12.91
N THR A 179 -3.16 23.55 -13.44
CA THR A 179 -2.53 24.86 -13.73
C THR A 179 -2.78 25.88 -12.64
N ARG A 180 -3.89 25.79 -11.94
CA ARG A 180 -4.23 26.70 -10.86
C ARG A 180 -5.04 25.99 -9.78
N ALA A 181 -4.77 26.31 -8.53
CA ALA A 181 -5.57 25.92 -7.40
C ALA A 181 -5.75 27.10 -6.44
N LYS A 182 -6.95 27.27 -5.91
CA LYS A 182 -7.25 28.22 -4.85
C LYS A 182 -7.91 27.48 -3.72
N GLY A 183 -7.60 27.87 -2.50
CA GLY A 183 -8.25 27.35 -1.31
C GLY A 183 -8.39 28.42 -0.24
N ASN A 184 -9.44 28.33 0.52
CA ASN A 184 -9.63 29.13 1.71
C ASN A 184 -10.28 28.28 2.80
N TYR A 185 -9.92 28.58 4.02
CA TYR A 185 -10.48 28.01 5.23
C TYR A 185 -10.76 29.11 6.25
N THR A 186 -11.88 28.98 6.95
CA THR A 186 -12.25 29.87 8.05
C THR A 186 -12.79 29.04 9.22
N GLY A 187 -12.05 28.97 10.29
CA GLY A 187 -12.41 28.33 11.56
C GLY A 187 -12.40 29.33 12.72
N GLU A 188 -12.62 28.83 13.93
CA GLU A 188 -12.58 29.66 15.13
C GLU A 188 -11.16 30.09 15.49
N LEU A 189 -10.21 29.15 15.38
CA LEU A 189 -8.82 29.35 15.80
C LEU A 189 -7.94 29.88 14.68
N THR A 190 -8.19 29.43 13.46
CA THR A 190 -7.32 29.70 12.30
C THR A 190 -8.14 30.12 11.09
N SER A 191 -7.57 31.03 10.30
CA SER A 191 -7.97 31.26 8.92
C SER A 191 -6.77 31.07 8.02
N ALA A 192 -6.97 30.44 6.86
CA ALA A 192 -5.92 30.22 5.91
C ALA A 192 -6.43 30.34 4.48
N SER A 193 -5.58 30.78 3.57
CA SER A 193 -5.90 30.81 2.15
C SER A 193 -4.66 30.59 1.32
N TYR A 194 -4.84 30.05 0.13
CA TYR A 194 -3.76 29.94 -0.84
C TYR A 194 -4.25 30.14 -2.27
N GLU A 195 -3.32 30.57 -3.11
CA GLU A 195 -3.42 30.50 -4.55
C GLU A 195 -2.12 29.92 -5.09
N LEU A 196 -2.23 28.78 -5.80
CA LEU A 196 -1.14 28.08 -6.46
C LEU A 196 -1.30 28.22 -7.95
N LYS A 197 -0.22 28.53 -8.67
CA LYS A 197 -0.13 28.50 -10.13
C LYS A 197 1.04 27.63 -10.54
N MET A 198 0.83 26.77 -11.53
CA MET A 198 1.80 25.82 -12.04
C MET A 198 2.07 26.05 -13.54
N GLY A 199 3.33 25.99 -13.92
CA GLY A 199 3.77 26.02 -15.31
C GLY A 199 4.50 24.74 -15.66
N TYR A 200 4.35 24.29 -16.91
CA TYR A 200 4.91 23.03 -17.39
C TYR A 200 5.55 23.19 -18.77
N ASN A 201 6.53 22.34 -19.04
CA ASN A 201 7.09 22.23 -20.40
C ASN A 201 6.45 21.06 -21.18
N ASN A 202 6.91 20.86 -22.41
CA ASN A 202 6.42 19.80 -23.30
C ASN A 202 6.85 18.38 -22.85
N LEU A 203 7.83 18.26 -21.96
CA LEU A 203 8.28 17.00 -21.36
C LEU A 203 7.52 16.66 -20.06
N ASN A 204 6.44 17.38 -19.78
CA ASN A 204 5.64 17.23 -18.56
C ASN A 204 6.38 17.59 -17.25
N SER A 205 7.51 18.32 -17.35
CA SER A 205 8.25 18.80 -16.18
C SER A 205 7.70 20.13 -15.71
N ILE A 206 7.71 20.37 -14.39
CA ILE A 206 7.32 21.64 -13.78
C ILE A 206 8.37 22.70 -14.12
N THR A 207 7.98 23.82 -14.71
CA THR A 207 8.87 24.95 -14.98
C THR A 207 8.72 26.09 -13.98
N LYS A 208 7.53 26.19 -13.38
CA LYS A 208 7.23 27.23 -12.40
C LYS A 208 6.21 26.74 -11.38
N LYS A 209 6.42 27.07 -10.13
CA LYS A 209 5.44 26.95 -9.03
C LYS A 209 5.36 28.28 -8.31
N GLU A 210 4.20 28.94 -8.36
CA GLU A 210 3.93 30.19 -7.66
C GLU A 210 2.87 29.96 -6.60
N LEU A 211 3.24 30.10 -5.37
CA LEU A 211 2.36 29.91 -4.22
C LEU A 211 2.20 31.21 -3.42
N ASN A 212 0.99 31.71 -3.35
CA ASN A 212 0.59 32.71 -2.37
C ASN A 212 -0.12 31.97 -1.23
N HIS A 213 0.44 31.99 -0.04
CA HIS A 213 -0.09 31.27 1.12
C HIS A 213 -0.16 32.20 2.31
N LEU A 214 -1.37 32.40 2.87
CA LEU A 214 -1.63 33.13 4.09
C LEU A 214 -2.21 32.18 5.12
N SER A 215 -1.63 32.10 6.30
CA SER A 215 -2.11 31.26 7.39
C SER A 215 -1.89 31.95 8.74
N GLY A 216 -2.97 32.09 9.54
CA GLY A 216 -2.92 32.80 10.82
C GLY A 216 -2.41 34.24 10.69
N GLY A 217 -2.68 34.93 9.59
CA GLY A 217 -2.19 36.27 9.30
C GLY A 217 -0.74 36.36 8.85
N VAL A 218 -0.04 35.23 8.72
CA VAL A 218 1.37 35.17 8.28
C VAL A 218 1.44 34.77 6.80
N GLN A 219 2.15 35.58 6.01
CA GLN A 219 2.45 35.28 4.60
C GLN A 219 3.58 34.25 4.53
N LYS A 220 3.32 33.08 3.91
CA LYS A 220 4.26 31.96 3.77
C LYS A 220 4.54 31.60 2.31
N GLY A 221 4.02 32.38 1.36
CA GLY A 221 4.12 32.11 -0.07
C GLY A 221 5.54 32.21 -0.62
N TYR A 222 5.76 31.60 -1.78
CA TYR A 222 7.04 31.60 -2.50
C TYR A 222 6.81 31.39 -3.99
N THR A 223 7.82 31.68 -4.79
CA THR A 223 7.83 31.36 -6.23
C THR A 223 9.11 30.58 -6.55
N LEU A 224 8.96 29.43 -7.20
CA LEU A 224 10.05 28.57 -7.64
C LEU A 224 10.08 28.54 -9.16
N ASP A 225 11.24 28.79 -9.74
CA ASP A 225 11.54 28.61 -11.17
C ASP A 225 12.49 27.41 -11.31
N TYR A 226 12.15 26.48 -12.20
CA TYR A 226 12.86 25.20 -12.38
C TYR A 226 13.66 25.21 -13.68
N SER A 227 14.90 24.78 -13.63
CA SER A 227 15.80 24.64 -14.78
C SER A 227 16.23 23.18 -14.96
N TYR A 228 16.28 22.73 -16.21
CA TYR A 228 16.58 21.34 -16.61
C TYR A 228 17.75 21.32 -17.58
N ASN A 229 18.94 21.71 -17.11
CA ASN A 229 20.11 21.93 -17.95
C ASN A 229 21.11 20.75 -17.92
N ASN A 230 20.79 19.67 -17.19
CA ASN A 230 21.66 18.49 -17.12
C ASN A 230 21.37 17.54 -18.29
N PRO A 231 22.26 17.40 -19.27
CA PRO A 231 22.02 16.55 -20.44
C PRO A 231 21.98 15.06 -20.11
N SER A 232 22.61 14.64 -19.00
CA SER A 232 22.59 13.26 -18.53
C SER A 232 21.27 12.91 -17.81
N HIS A 233 20.57 13.92 -17.28
CA HIS A 233 19.31 13.76 -16.55
C HIS A 233 18.31 14.85 -16.98
N PRO A 234 17.77 14.80 -18.20
CA PRO A 234 16.97 15.89 -18.78
C PRO A 234 15.61 16.10 -18.08
N HIS A 235 15.16 15.12 -17.30
CA HIS A 235 13.92 15.21 -16.52
C HIS A 235 14.15 15.60 -15.05
N ALA A 236 15.40 15.65 -14.60
CA ALA A 236 15.76 16.06 -13.25
C ALA A 236 16.04 17.56 -13.21
N PRO A 237 15.50 18.34 -12.27
CA PRO A 237 15.83 19.74 -12.14
C PRO A 237 17.32 19.89 -11.79
N SER A 238 18.07 20.59 -12.64
CA SER A 238 19.46 20.95 -12.33
C SER A 238 19.54 22.04 -11.28
N GLU A 239 18.53 22.92 -11.28
CA GLU A 239 18.46 24.08 -10.42
C GLU A 239 17.01 24.47 -10.15
N ILE A 240 16.72 24.90 -8.93
CA ILE A 240 15.43 25.50 -8.54
C ILE A 240 15.73 26.86 -7.87
N MET A 241 15.28 27.93 -8.50
CA MET A 241 15.46 29.29 -7.98
C MET A 241 14.21 29.72 -7.22
N GLU A 242 14.37 30.04 -5.96
CA GLU A 242 13.31 30.70 -5.19
C GLU A 242 13.45 32.22 -5.31
N MET A 243 12.40 32.87 -5.80
CA MET A 243 12.40 34.31 -5.98
C MET A 243 12.69 35.04 -4.66
N GLY A 244 13.62 35.99 -4.68
CA GLY A 244 14.03 36.72 -3.47
C GLY A 244 15.12 36.05 -2.65
N LYS A 245 15.56 34.84 -3.00
CA LYS A 245 16.73 34.21 -2.41
C LYS A 245 18.01 34.58 -3.21
N PRO A 246 19.16 34.70 -2.53
CA PRO A 246 20.40 35.10 -3.21
C PRO A 246 21.05 33.99 -4.05
N LYS A 247 20.67 32.75 -3.83
CA LYS A 247 21.23 31.55 -4.46
C LYS A 247 20.16 30.53 -4.73
N ALA A 248 20.15 29.91 -5.89
CA ALA A 248 19.31 28.84 -6.26
C ALA A 248 19.71 27.53 -5.53
N ARG A 249 18.78 26.62 -5.39
CA ARG A 249 19.01 25.24 -5.01
C ARG A 249 19.59 24.51 -6.21
N THR A 250 20.87 24.14 -6.15
CA THR A 250 21.58 23.44 -7.22
C THR A 250 21.75 21.97 -6.84
N TYR A 251 21.39 21.06 -7.74
CA TYR A 251 21.39 19.63 -7.50
C TYR A 251 22.59 18.93 -8.15
N GLN A 252 23.11 17.93 -7.45
CA GLN A 252 24.04 16.93 -7.99
C GLN A 252 23.37 15.56 -7.93
N TYR A 253 23.52 14.79 -9.01
CA TYR A 253 22.87 13.48 -9.16
C TYR A 253 23.91 12.38 -9.34
N ASP A 254 23.56 11.15 -8.93
CA ASP A 254 24.31 9.95 -9.29
C ASP A 254 24.04 9.52 -10.75
N GLY A 255 24.69 8.44 -11.19
CA GLY A 255 24.47 7.89 -12.54
C GLY A 255 23.06 7.37 -12.79
N ASN A 256 22.31 7.05 -11.75
CA ASN A 256 20.92 6.59 -11.84
C ASN A 256 19.92 7.76 -11.82
N GLY A 257 20.37 8.98 -11.53
CA GLY A 257 19.52 10.16 -11.42
C GLY A 257 19.00 10.43 -10.01
N ASN A 258 19.51 9.77 -8.98
CA ASN A 258 19.14 10.10 -7.61
C ASN A 258 19.93 11.33 -7.13
N PRO A 259 19.32 12.30 -6.44
CA PRO A 259 20.04 13.46 -5.93
C PRO A 259 20.99 13.04 -4.81
N LEU A 260 22.27 13.36 -4.97
CA LEU A 260 23.30 13.13 -3.96
C LEU A 260 23.42 14.31 -3.00
N TYR A 261 23.25 15.49 -3.54
CA TYR A 261 23.48 16.73 -2.82
C TYR A 261 22.71 17.88 -3.42
N TYR A 262 22.23 18.76 -2.58
CA TYR A 262 21.88 20.11 -2.98
C TYR A 262 22.23 21.13 -1.90
N GLU A 263 22.49 22.35 -2.36
CA GLU A 263 22.77 23.51 -1.51
C GLU A 263 21.80 24.62 -1.83
N GLU A 264 21.27 25.27 -0.80
CA GLU A 264 20.36 26.40 -0.92
C GLU A 264 20.76 27.48 0.10
N SER A 265 21.25 28.62 -0.37
CA SER A 265 21.72 29.71 0.49
C SER A 265 22.77 29.26 1.51
N LYS A 266 22.37 29.05 2.78
CA LYS A 266 23.25 28.63 3.87
C LYS A 266 22.98 27.22 4.36
N SER A 267 22.09 26.49 3.70
CA SER A 267 21.72 25.14 4.06
C SER A 267 22.10 24.16 2.97
N PHE A 268 22.40 22.93 3.37
CA PHE A 268 22.68 21.85 2.46
C PHE A 268 21.96 20.59 2.89
N ARG A 269 21.70 19.74 1.92
CA ARG A 269 21.25 18.36 2.13
C ARG A 269 22.11 17.42 1.33
N SER A 270 22.72 16.45 1.96
CA SER A 270 23.38 15.35 1.28
C SER A 270 22.63 14.04 1.52
N MET A 271 22.64 13.16 0.52
CA MET A 271 21.84 11.94 0.49
C MET A 271 22.69 10.76 0.03
N VAL A 272 22.40 9.60 0.59
CA VAL A 272 23.04 8.33 0.23
C VAL A 272 21.97 7.34 -0.20
N TRP A 273 22.19 6.70 -1.33
CA TRP A 273 21.31 5.73 -1.94
C TRP A 273 21.95 4.35 -1.97
N ASP A 274 21.13 3.29 -2.00
CA ASP A 274 21.62 1.95 -2.28
C ASP A 274 21.49 1.60 -3.78
N GLU A 275 21.91 0.39 -4.12
CA GLU A 275 21.93 -0.11 -5.49
C GLU A 275 20.51 -0.28 -6.09
N GLU A 276 19.48 -0.29 -5.24
CA GLU A 276 18.08 -0.36 -5.62
C GLU A 276 17.40 1.03 -5.63
N ASN A 277 18.20 2.12 -5.59
CA ASN A 277 17.74 3.51 -5.55
C ASN A 277 16.87 3.84 -4.32
N ARG A 278 17.09 3.16 -3.19
CA ARG A 278 16.43 3.46 -1.93
C ARG A 278 17.27 4.39 -1.09
N LEU A 279 16.64 5.37 -0.49
CA LEU A 279 17.31 6.39 0.33
C LEU A 279 17.81 5.76 1.64
N ARG A 280 19.12 5.71 1.82
CA ARG A 280 19.76 5.14 3.01
C ARG A 280 20.05 6.16 4.10
N GLY A 281 20.23 7.40 3.73
CA GLY A 281 20.49 8.44 4.71
C GLY A 281 20.41 9.84 4.12
N ILE A 282 20.11 10.78 5.01
CA ILE A 282 20.10 12.22 4.76
C ILE A 282 20.95 12.89 5.83
N ASN A 283 21.76 13.87 5.41
CA ASN A 283 22.34 14.86 6.29
C ASN A 283 21.78 16.24 5.95
N ASP A 284 20.97 16.77 6.85
CA ASP A 284 20.43 18.13 6.77
C ASP A 284 21.18 19.05 7.71
N ASN A 285 22.20 19.74 7.21
CA ASN A 285 22.99 20.70 8.03
C ASN A 285 23.54 20.09 9.33
N GLY A 286 23.98 18.81 9.30
CA GLY A 286 24.47 18.09 10.47
C GLY A 286 23.45 17.24 11.21
N LYS A 287 22.18 17.37 10.90
CA LYS A 287 21.15 16.42 11.37
C LYS A 287 21.14 15.21 10.48
N LEU A 288 21.38 14.04 11.06
CA LEU A 288 21.44 12.77 10.35
C LEU A 288 20.13 12.01 10.49
N HIS A 289 19.66 11.48 9.35
CA HIS A 289 18.52 10.58 9.28
C HIS A 289 18.93 9.35 8.51
N LEU A 290 18.78 8.17 9.12
CA LEU A 290 19.18 6.90 8.53
C LEU A 290 17.96 6.00 8.34
N TYR A 291 17.93 5.29 7.23
CA TYR A 291 16.84 4.41 6.84
C TYR A 291 17.36 3.00 6.56
N THR A 292 16.66 2.01 7.08
CA THR A 292 16.91 0.60 6.81
C THR A 292 15.66 -0.02 6.21
N TYR A 293 15.85 -0.84 5.18
CA TYR A 293 14.77 -1.51 4.47
C TYR A 293 14.85 -3.01 4.67
N ASP A 294 13.71 -3.67 4.61
CA ASP A 294 13.65 -5.12 4.61
C ASP A 294 13.85 -5.70 3.20
N HIS A 295 13.71 -7.01 3.07
CA HIS A 295 13.90 -7.73 1.80
C HIS A 295 12.84 -7.40 0.75
N THR A 296 11.69 -6.85 1.13
CA THR A 296 10.63 -6.41 0.21
C THR A 296 10.80 -4.96 -0.24
N GLY A 297 11.79 -4.25 0.33
CA GLY A 297 12.01 -2.84 0.07
C GLY A 297 11.20 -1.90 0.99
N GLU A 298 10.44 -2.45 1.93
CA GLU A 298 9.71 -1.64 2.91
C GLU A 298 10.63 -1.14 4.03
N ARG A 299 10.40 0.10 4.47
CA ARG A 299 11.20 0.72 5.53
C ARG A 299 10.99 0.00 6.86
N ALA A 300 12.05 -0.61 7.38
CA ALA A 300 12.05 -1.36 8.64
C ALA A 300 12.47 -0.51 9.84
N LEU A 301 13.39 0.44 9.62
CA LEU A 301 13.90 1.30 10.68
C LEU A 301 14.18 2.71 10.14
N LYS A 302 13.75 3.72 10.89
CA LYS A 302 14.16 5.11 10.74
C LYS A 302 14.86 5.53 12.02
N SER A 303 16.02 6.16 11.93
CA SER A 303 16.72 6.71 13.08
C SER A 303 17.22 8.13 12.78
N SER A 304 17.19 8.97 13.80
CA SER A 304 17.58 10.38 13.70
C SER A 304 18.58 10.73 14.78
N GLY A 305 19.48 11.66 14.47
CA GLY A 305 20.47 12.12 15.40
C GLY A 305 21.24 13.34 14.92
N GLU A 306 22.27 13.70 15.64
CA GLU A 306 23.12 14.84 15.30
C GLU A 306 24.56 14.37 15.06
N SER A 307 25.18 15.00 14.07
CA SER A 307 26.62 14.87 13.79
C SER A 307 27.34 16.15 14.20
N SER A 308 28.29 16.01 15.10
CA SER A 308 29.13 17.11 15.56
C SER A 308 30.55 16.90 15.12
N THR A 309 31.14 17.91 14.50
CA THR A 309 32.56 17.89 14.12
C THR A 309 33.39 18.51 15.23
N VAL A 310 34.29 17.75 15.79
CA VAL A 310 35.28 18.26 16.76
C VAL A 310 36.48 18.79 15.98
N VAL A 311 36.73 20.07 16.15
CA VAL A 311 37.88 20.74 15.51
C VAL A 311 38.93 21.04 16.56
N THR A 312 40.16 20.56 16.33
CA THR A 312 41.30 20.85 17.21
C THR A 312 42.35 21.59 16.36
N ASN A 313 42.73 22.76 16.83
CA ASN A 313 43.70 23.62 16.13
C ASN A 313 43.33 23.92 14.64
N GLY A 314 42.04 24.11 14.36
CA GLY A 314 41.55 24.35 13.02
C GLY A 314 41.42 23.11 12.13
N LEU A 315 41.72 21.91 12.68
CA LEU A 315 41.62 20.64 11.98
C LEU A 315 40.49 19.79 12.56
N THR A 316 39.74 19.12 11.72
CA THR A 316 38.73 18.15 12.16
C THR A 316 39.43 16.95 12.79
N SER A 317 39.27 16.80 14.10
CA SER A 317 39.91 15.73 14.89
C SER A 317 39.00 14.54 15.11
N ALA A 318 37.68 14.73 15.10
CA ALA A 318 36.70 13.67 15.21
C ALA A 318 35.34 14.14 14.69
N VAL A 319 34.53 13.19 14.23
CA VAL A 319 33.10 13.39 14.01
C VAL A 319 32.35 12.49 14.98
N ILE A 320 31.56 13.10 15.84
CA ILE A 320 30.76 12.42 16.84
C ILE A 320 29.32 12.41 16.33
N THR A 321 28.74 11.23 16.24
CA THR A 321 27.35 11.05 15.83
C THR A 321 26.56 10.47 16.98
N HIS A 322 25.54 11.18 17.42
CA HIS A 322 24.56 10.71 18.40
C HIS A 322 23.25 10.38 17.67
N MET A 323 22.78 9.14 17.81
CA MET A 323 21.51 8.69 17.28
C MET A 323 20.56 8.48 18.47
N ASP A 324 19.70 9.45 18.69
CA ASP A 324 18.88 9.51 19.92
C ASP A 324 17.47 8.94 19.74
N ASP A 325 16.91 9.08 18.54
CA ASP A 325 15.55 8.67 18.24
C ASP A 325 15.50 7.63 17.14
N TYR A 326 14.53 6.72 17.27
CA TYR A 326 14.25 5.72 16.25
C TYR A 326 12.75 5.45 16.13
N THR A 327 12.35 5.02 14.95
CA THR A 327 11.05 4.42 14.66
C THR A 327 11.27 3.08 13.97
N ALA A 328 10.78 2.01 14.59
CA ALA A 328 10.85 0.65 14.06
C ALA A 328 9.50 0.26 13.47
N TYR A 329 9.49 -0.02 12.17
CA TYR A 329 8.31 -0.47 11.42
C TYR A 329 8.31 -1.99 11.41
N VAL A 330 7.64 -2.58 12.39
CA VAL A 330 7.57 -4.05 12.52
C VAL A 330 6.84 -4.64 11.32
N ASN A 331 5.72 -4.04 10.98
CA ASN A 331 4.93 -4.28 9.78
C ASN A 331 3.96 -3.09 9.60
N PRO A 332 3.11 -3.06 8.56
CA PRO A 332 2.15 -1.96 8.37
C PRO A 332 1.21 -1.73 9.56
N TYR A 333 0.98 -2.78 10.36
CA TYR A 333 0.03 -2.74 11.47
C TYR A 333 0.66 -2.30 12.81
N PHE A 334 2.00 -2.37 12.94
CA PHE A 334 2.66 -2.16 14.23
C PHE A 334 3.96 -1.38 14.09
N VAL A 335 4.00 -0.20 14.72
CA VAL A 335 5.15 0.71 14.68
C VAL A 335 5.61 1.00 16.11
N VAL A 336 6.91 0.89 16.36
CA VAL A 336 7.50 1.11 17.68
C VAL A 336 8.40 2.33 17.67
N GLN A 337 8.20 3.19 18.65
CA GLN A 337 9.08 4.30 18.97
C GLN A 337 9.60 4.10 20.39
N LYS A 338 10.59 4.86 20.80
CA LYS A 338 11.22 4.77 22.14
C LYS A 338 10.18 4.66 23.27
N GLY A 339 9.99 3.44 23.79
CA GLY A 339 9.06 3.16 24.91
C GLY A 339 7.56 3.23 24.60
N ARG A 340 7.17 3.39 23.35
CA ARG A 340 5.78 3.48 22.89
C ARG A 340 5.62 2.73 21.59
N PHE A 341 4.40 2.30 21.31
CA PHE A 341 4.06 1.72 20.02
C PHE A 341 2.71 2.24 19.54
N THR A 342 2.50 2.16 18.24
CA THR A 342 1.25 2.50 17.59
C THR A 342 0.75 1.31 16.80
N LYS A 343 -0.48 0.92 17.05
CA LYS A 343 -1.19 -0.07 16.25
C LYS A 343 -2.04 0.64 15.21
N HIS A 344 -1.99 0.14 13.99
CA HIS A 344 -2.74 0.68 12.88
C HIS A 344 -3.75 -0.36 12.40
N TYR A 345 -4.96 0.10 12.13
CA TYR A 345 -6.08 -0.71 11.70
C TYR A 345 -6.50 -0.23 10.32
N PHE A 346 -6.64 -1.19 9.40
CA PHE A 346 -6.83 -0.88 7.99
C PHE A 346 -8.11 -1.48 7.44
N GLU A 347 -8.63 -0.81 6.42
CA GLU A 347 -9.59 -1.33 5.47
C GLU A 347 -8.93 -1.28 4.09
N GLY A 348 -8.59 -2.44 3.54
CA GLY A 348 -7.70 -2.52 2.38
C GLY A 348 -6.37 -1.83 2.66
N SER A 349 -5.99 -0.87 1.85
CA SER A 349 -4.78 -0.04 2.04
C SER A 349 -5.03 1.22 2.86
N SER A 350 -6.29 1.55 3.19
CA SER A 350 -6.65 2.77 3.92
C SER A 350 -6.53 2.56 5.42
N ARG A 351 -5.71 3.39 6.10
CA ARG A 351 -5.67 3.43 7.56
C ARG A 351 -6.94 4.10 8.09
N ILE A 352 -7.69 3.37 8.91
CA ILE A 352 -8.96 3.84 9.45
C ILE A 352 -8.88 4.22 10.92
N VAL A 353 -8.03 3.55 11.70
CA VAL A 353 -7.82 3.84 13.13
C VAL A 353 -6.35 3.68 13.47
N SER A 354 -5.87 4.48 14.41
CA SER A 354 -4.59 4.27 15.11
C SER A 354 -4.84 4.23 16.62
N LYS A 355 -4.15 3.32 17.31
CA LYS A 355 -4.20 3.19 18.76
C LYS A 355 -2.80 3.27 19.34
N LEU A 356 -2.57 4.20 20.25
CA LEU A 356 -1.31 4.34 20.97
C LEU A 356 -1.31 3.38 22.15
N GLY A 357 -0.24 2.58 22.22
CA GLY A 357 0.03 1.68 23.33
C GLY A 357 1.32 2.06 24.06
N GLU A 358 1.39 1.63 25.29
CA GLU A 358 2.55 1.78 26.16
C GLU A 358 2.94 0.40 26.70
N GLY A 359 4.21 0.18 26.86
CA GLY A 359 4.80 -1.07 27.30
C GLY A 359 6.19 -1.22 26.70
N THR A 360 6.92 -2.20 27.16
CA THR A 360 8.27 -2.44 26.67
C THR A 360 8.39 -3.84 26.12
N PHE A 361 9.22 -3.98 25.08
CA PHE A 361 9.65 -5.28 24.62
C PHE A 361 10.94 -5.64 25.30
N HIS A 362 11.04 -6.86 25.76
CA HIS A 362 12.27 -7.36 26.37
C HIS A 362 13.41 -7.22 25.35
N HIS A 363 14.49 -6.58 25.76
CA HIS A 363 15.72 -6.57 24.99
C HIS A 363 16.29 -7.97 25.00
N ASN A 364 15.96 -8.71 23.96
CA ASN A 364 16.45 -10.06 23.83
C ASN A 364 17.76 -10.03 23.05
N ASN A 365 18.87 -10.11 23.77
CA ASN A 365 20.17 -10.40 23.15
C ASN A 365 20.23 -11.84 22.62
N ARG A 366 19.12 -12.58 22.70
CA ARG A 366 19.00 -13.95 22.19
C ARG A 366 18.62 -13.87 20.72
N GLY A 367 19.57 -14.19 19.86
CA GLY A 367 19.31 -14.33 18.43
C GLY A 367 18.39 -15.51 18.13
N ILE A 368 17.62 -15.41 17.07
CA ILE A 368 16.98 -16.57 16.47
C ILE A 368 18.06 -17.27 15.64
N SER A 369 18.39 -18.51 15.99
CA SER A 369 19.33 -19.29 15.19
C SER A 369 18.58 -20.31 14.35
N ALA A 370 18.90 -20.37 13.06
CA ALA A 370 18.47 -21.43 12.16
C ALA A 370 19.70 -22.16 11.63
N GLY A 371 19.72 -23.48 11.76
CA GLY A 371 20.84 -24.30 11.31
C GLY A 371 22.19 -24.02 12.02
N GLY A 372 22.15 -23.52 13.26
CA GLY A 372 23.37 -23.19 14.03
C GLY A 372 24.03 -21.86 13.64
N ILE A 373 23.43 -21.07 12.75
CA ILE A 373 23.94 -19.77 12.33
C ILE A 373 23.14 -18.67 13.05
N ASP A 374 23.82 -17.79 13.76
CA ASP A 374 23.26 -16.57 14.33
C ASP A 374 23.12 -15.50 13.24
N TYR A 375 22.01 -15.56 12.49
CA TYR A 375 21.72 -14.61 11.42
C TYR A 375 21.56 -13.18 11.93
N ILE A 376 21.12 -12.99 13.16
CA ILE A 376 20.95 -11.66 13.75
C ILE A 376 22.31 -11.02 13.99
N ARG A 377 23.27 -11.75 14.52
CA ARG A 377 24.63 -11.24 14.71
C ARG A 377 25.29 -10.90 13.38
N GLN A 378 25.14 -11.77 12.38
CA GLN A 378 25.70 -11.53 11.04
C GLN A 378 25.04 -10.33 10.38
N SER A 379 23.72 -10.26 10.39
CA SER A 379 22.96 -9.13 9.87
C SER A 379 23.29 -7.82 10.61
N ALA A 380 23.42 -7.87 11.94
CA ALA A 380 23.78 -6.74 12.75
C ALA A 380 25.18 -6.18 12.41
N GLN A 381 26.15 -7.06 12.18
CA GLN A 381 27.50 -6.64 11.76
C GLN A 381 27.49 -5.99 10.38
N MET A 382 26.73 -6.56 9.45
CA MET A 382 26.56 -5.97 8.11
C MET A 382 25.88 -4.60 8.17
N GLN A 383 24.83 -4.46 8.97
CA GLN A 383 24.15 -3.18 9.14
C GLN A 383 25.05 -2.14 9.80
N GLU A 384 25.83 -2.51 10.82
CA GLU A 384 26.79 -1.59 11.44
C GLU A 384 27.86 -1.11 10.46
N ALA A 385 28.35 -1.99 9.61
CA ALA A 385 29.29 -1.61 8.56
C ALA A 385 28.67 -0.65 7.55
N ARG A 386 27.42 -0.90 7.13
CA ARG A 386 26.65 0.00 6.26
C ARG A 386 26.40 1.36 6.91
N ASP A 387 25.95 1.37 8.17
CA ASP A 387 25.69 2.61 8.91
C ASP A 387 26.96 3.44 9.07
N ARG A 388 28.10 2.80 9.32
CA ARG A 388 29.40 3.47 9.35
C ARG A 388 29.76 4.07 8.00
N TYR A 389 29.57 3.33 6.91
CA TYR A 389 29.79 3.81 5.57
C TYR A 389 28.89 5.01 5.24
N ILE A 390 27.60 4.92 5.50
CA ILE A 390 26.63 5.98 5.26
C ILE A 390 26.96 7.23 6.07
N LYS A 391 27.24 7.08 7.36
CA LYS A 391 27.65 8.19 8.22
C LYS A 391 28.93 8.87 7.69
N GLY A 392 29.90 8.09 7.25
CA GLY A 392 31.12 8.61 6.63
C GLY A 392 30.84 9.37 5.34
N SER A 393 29.96 8.84 4.49
CA SER A 393 29.57 9.46 3.21
C SER A 393 28.73 10.73 3.40
N LEU A 394 27.94 10.80 4.48
CA LEU A 394 27.13 11.97 4.81
C LEU A 394 27.88 13.06 5.56
N THR A 395 29.09 12.76 6.06
CA THR A 395 29.91 13.75 6.74
C THR A 395 30.50 14.73 5.73
N PRO A 396 30.32 16.05 5.88
CA PRO A 396 30.95 17.00 5.01
C PRO A 396 32.47 16.82 5.02
N PRO A 397 33.15 16.91 3.90
CA PRO A 397 34.60 16.89 3.89
C PRO A 397 35.13 18.03 4.77
N GLY A 398 35.93 17.68 5.74
CA GLY A 398 36.65 18.68 6.54
C GLY A 398 37.59 19.50 5.65
N PRO A 399 38.05 20.66 6.10
CA PRO A 399 39.04 21.42 5.37
C PRO A 399 40.25 20.51 5.06
N PRO A 400 40.83 20.61 3.86
CA PRO A 400 41.94 19.77 3.47
C PRO A 400 43.09 19.93 4.47
N THR A 401 43.50 18.85 5.09
CA THR A 401 44.61 18.86 6.06
C THR A 401 45.83 18.23 5.44
N GLN A 402 46.99 18.78 5.69
CA GLN A 402 48.27 18.22 5.20
C GLN A 402 48.56 16.81 5.79
N HIS A 403 47.83 16.36 6.77
CA HIS A 403 47.99 15.09 7.47
C HIS A 403 46.71 14.26 7.60
N GLY A 404 45.88 14.37 6.61
CA GLY A 404 44.67 13.59 6.28
C GLY A 404 44.22 12.51 7.20
N ILE A 405 43.57 12.86 8.30
CA ILE A 405 42.78 11.90 9.09
C ILE A 405 41.55 11.42 8.28
N TYR A 406 41.22 12.15 7.21
CA TYR A 406 40.19 11.82 6.23
C TYR A 406 40.75 11.87 4.82
N ALA A 407 41.86 11.21 4.63
CA ALA A 407 42.38 11.02 3.32
C ALA A 407 41.58 9.97 2.58
N SER A 408 40.42 10.35 2.02
CA SER A 408 40.07 9.83 0.73
C SER A 408 41.23 10.23 -0.21
N PRO A 409 41.81 9.30 -0.97
CA PRO A 409 42.85 9.61 -1.97
C PRO A 409 42.44 10.69 -2.98
N GLU A 410 41.17 10.83 -3.22
CA GLU A 410 40.53 11.88 -4.02
C GLU A 410 40.76 13.29 -3.44
N TRP A 411 40.87 13.42 -2.12
CA TRP A 411 41.03 14.69 -1.40
C TRP A 411 42.50 15.09 -1.19
N THR A 412 43.40 14.13 -1.13
CA THR A 412 44.83 14.42 -0.92
C THR A 412 45.60 14.51 -2.21
N GLY A 413 44.99 14.25 -3.38
CA GLY A 413 45.66 14.13 -4.66
C GLY A 413 46.66 12.98 -4.69
N GLN A 414 46.75 12.16 -3.66
CA GLN A 414 47.58 10.96 -3.67
C GLN A 414 46.75 9.82 -4.30
N PRO A 415 47.26 9.15 -5.33
CA PRO A 415 46.55 7.99 -5.88
C PRO A 415 46.41 6.95 -4.78
N TYR A 416 45.26 6.26 -4.77
CA TYR A 416 45.11 5.06 -3.99
C TYR A 416 46.34 4.18 -4.22
N PRO A 417 47.00 3.69 -3.18
CA PRO A 417 48.07 2.72 -3.40
C PRO A 417 47.46 1.62 -4.26
N SER A 418 47.97 1.43 -5.46
CA SER A 418 47.52 0.44 -6.43
C SER A 418 47.89 -0.99 -6.02
N LEU A 419 47.91 -1.26 -4.73
CA LEU A 419 47.99 -2.55 -4.16
C LEU A 419 46.63 -3.21 -4.23
N GLY A 420 46.37 -3.83 -5.37
CA GLY A 420 45.30 -4.81 -5.45
C GLY A 420 45.42 -5.78 -4.29
N TRP A 421 44.31 -6.24 -3.77
CA TRP A 421 44.22 -7.22 -2.66
C TRP A 421 45.18 -8.40 -2.81
N GLN A 422 45.68 -8.68 -4.00
CA GLN A 422 46.62 -9.73 -4.39
C GLN A 422 48.06 -9.42 -3.91
N ASN A 423 48.38 -8.19 -3.57
CA ASN A 423 49.74 -7.76 -3.22
C ASN A 423 49.91 -7.47 -1.71
N ILE A 424 48.85 -7.61 -0.91
CA ILE A 424 48.95 -7.50 0.54
C ILE A 424 49.38 -8.86 1.06
N ARG A 425 50.59 -8.94 1.60
CA ARG A 425 51.03 -10.17 2.29
C ARG A 425 50.09 -10.47 3.43
N GLN A 426 49.61 -11.70 3.51
CA GLN A 426 48.59 -12.15 4.49
C GLN A 426 49.11 -12.07 5.96
N ASP A 427 50.39 -11.85 6.16
CA ASP A 427 51.08 -11.75 7.44
C ASP A 427 51.32 -10.32 7.91
N GLN A 428 50.99 -9.31 7.10
CA GLN A 428 51.08 -7.90 7.52
C GLN A 428 49.73 -7.42 8.00
N GLU A 429 49.67 -6.99 9.24
CA GLU A 429 48.52 -6.25 9.74
C GLU A 429 48.41 -4.88 9.02
N PRO A 430 47.25 -4.57 8.45
CA PRO A 430 47.03 -3.24 7.87
C PRO A 430 47.18 -2.18 8.97
N PRO A 431 47.69 -0.98 8.64
CA PRO A 431 47.78 0.13 9.58
C PRO A 431 46.41 0.38 10.25
N GLU A 432 46.43 0.86 11.48
CA GLU A 432 45.22 1.18 12.23
C GLU A 432 44.34 2.16 11.45
N GLY A 433 43.03 1.78 11.23
CA GLY A 433 42.09 2.57 10.42
C GLY A 433 41.88 2.06 9.00
N TRP A 434 42.64 1.11 8.52
CA TRP A 434 42.41 0.48 7.22
C TRP A 434 41.39 -0.64 7.27
N PRO A 435 40.55 -0.82 6.25
CA PRO A 435 39.67 -1.97 6.19
C PRO A 435 40.51 -3.26 6.16
N ARG A 436 40.32 -4.11 7.15
CA ARG A 436 40.98 -5.42 7.19
C ARG A 436 40.37 -6.33 6.15
N PRO A 437 41.18 -7.06 5.34
CA PRO A 437 40.66 -8.07 4.47
C PRO A 437 39.88 -9.11 5.28
N PRO A 438 38.75 -9.64 4.78
CA PRO A 438 38.02 -10.68 5.46
C PRO A 438 38.95 -11.88 5.65
N LYS A 439 39.22 -12.28 6.91
CA LYS A 439 39.90 -13.53 7.22
C LYS A 439 38.93 -14.66 6.89
N PHE A 440 39.16 -15.35 5.82
CA PHE A 440 38.46 -16.60 5.54
C PHE A 440 39.09 -17.66 6.45
N ASN A 441 38.26 -18.24 7.31
CA ASN A 441 38.70 -19.41 8.10
C ASN A 441 39.01 -20.56 7.11
N LYS A 442 40.02 -21.34 7.39
CA LYS A 442 40.25 -22.56 6.63
C LYS A 442 39.01 -23.45 6.70
N PRO A 443 38.66 -24.18 5.64
CA PRO A 443 37.60 -25.16 5.73
C PRO A 443 37.83 -26.07 6.93
N GLY A 444 36.94 -26.06 7.93
CA GLY A 444 37.07 -26.79 9.18
C GLY A 444 37.39 -25.94 10.41
N ASP A 445 37.88 -24.70 10.27
CA ASP A 445 37.98 -23.77 11.39
C ASP A 445 36.58 -23.17 11.67
N VAL A 446 35.90 -23.75 12.61
CA VAL A 446 34.68 -23.14 13.17
C VAL A 446 35.13 -21.93 13.99
N PRO A 447 34.63 -20.72 13.76
CA PRO A 447 34.80 -19.61 14.68
C PRO A 447 34.44 -20.13 16.08
N GLY A 448 35.21 -19.77 17.09
CA GLY A 448 34.93 -20.16 18.48
C GLY A 448 33.45 -19.88 18.78
N PRO A 449 32.83 -20.60 19.71
CA PRO A 449 31.39 -20.56 19.92
C PRO A 449 30.92 -19.11 19.94
N PRO A 450 29.91 -18.76 19.16
CA PRO A 450 29.37 -17.42 19.19
C PRO A 450 29.08 -17.09 20.65
N VAL A 451 29.36 -15.86 21.07
CA VAL A 451 28.97 -15.39 22.39
C VAL A 451 27.51 -15.71 22.53
N GLN A 452 27.20 -16.77 23.30
CA GLN A 452 25.81 -17.21 23.45
C GLN A 452 25.13 -16.23 24.39
N TYR A 453 24.31 -15.40 23.83
CA TYR A 453 23.35 -14.56 24.57
C TYR A 453 22.13 -15.40 24.99
N GLY A 454 22.33 -16.50 25.70
CA GLY A 454 21.33 -17.45 26.15
C GLY A 454 20.90 -18.50 25.11
N ASP A 455 20.00 -19.39 25.49
CA ASP A 455 19.52 -20.46 24.59
C ASP A 455 18.79 -19.91 23.40
N PRO A 456 19.01 -20.42 22.18
CA PRO A 456 18.31 -19.98 20.99
C PRO A 456 16.81 -20.23 21.12
N ILE A 457 16.03 -19.26 20.70
CA ILE A 457 14.57 -19.40 20.66
C ILE A 457 14.21 -20.28 19.47
N THR A 458 13.40 -21.31 19.72
CA THR A 458 12.86 -22.13 18.65
C THR A 458 11.74 -21.38 17.94
N PRO A 459 11.89 -20.97 16.68
CA PRO A 459 10.93 -20.09 16.00
C PRO A 459 9.49 -20.67 15.96
N GLN A 460 9.36 -22.02 15.93
CA GLN A 460 8.08 -22.70 15.90
C GLN A 460 7.24 -22.48 17.17
N THR A 461 7.87 -22.30 18.32
CA THR A 461 7.20 -22.19 19.62
C THR A 461 6.83 -20.77 20.02
N VAL A 462 7.40 -19.78 19.36
CA VAL A 462 7.19 -18.37 19.70
C VAL A 462 5.82 -17.90 19.20
N LYS A 463 5.06 -17.26 20.09
CA LYS A 463 3.73 -16.71 19.79
C LYS A 463 3.71 -15.18 19.89
N ALA A 464 2.67 -14.57 19.31
CA ALA A 464 2.39 -13.14 19.51
C ALA A 464 2.26 -12.82 21.01
N GLY A 465 2.73 -11.64 21.43
CA GLY A 465 2.92 -11.30 22.84
C GLY A 465 4.32 -11.65 23.38
N TYR A 466 5.15 -12.33 22.59
CA TYR A 466 6.51 -12.71 23.01
C TYR A 466 7.35 -11.47 23.35
N GLY A 467 7.95 -11.52 24.54
CA GLY A 467 8.82 -10.46 25.03
C GLY A 467 8.13 -9.15 25.40
N PHE A 468 6.82 -9.05 25.21
CA PHE A 468 6.06 -7.87 25.62
C PHE A 468 5.87 -7.86 27.13
N ILE A 469 6.19 -6.73 27.78
CA ILE A 469 5.94 -6.47 29.17
C ILE A 469 4.85 -5.43 29.25
N ASP A 470 3.66 -5.87 29.60
CA ASP A 470 2.49 -5.02 29.83
C ASP A 470 2.71 -4.18 31.10
N ASN A 471 2.46 -2.89 31.03
CA ASN A 471 2.51 -1.99 32.19
C ASN A 471 1.16 -1.91 32.94
N GLY A 472 0.15 -2.71 32.53
CA GLY A 472 -1.18 -2.74 33.14
C GLY A 472 -2.06 -1.52 32.80
N ILE A 473 -1.60 -0.63 31.93
CA ILE A 473 -2.37 0.56 31.53
C ILE A 473 -3.30 0.20 30.35
N ILE A 474 -4.60 0.46 30.56
CA ILE A 474 -5.60 0.32 29.49
C ILE A 474 -5.34 1.34 28.39
N GLU A 475 -5.22 0.90 27.15
CA GLU A 475 -4.97 1.73 25.97
C GLU A 475 -6.23 2.53 25.60
N LYS A 476 -6.27 3.80 26.00
CA LYS A 476 -7.43 4.68 25.79
C LYS A 476 -7.25 5.65 24.61
N ASN A 477 -6.04 5.80 24.10
CA ASN A 477 -5.71 6.76 23.05
C ASN A 477 -6.00 6.15 21.67
N LEU A 478 -7.24 6.25 21.22
CA LEU A 478 -7.71 5.84 19.90
C LEU A 478 -7.95 7.05 19.04
N TYR A 479 -7.55 6.97 17.79
CA TYR A 479 -7.63 8.03 16.79
C TYR A 479 -8.26 7.47 15.51
N PHE A 480 -9.42 8.02 15.14
CA PHE A 480 -10.22 7.61 13.99
C PHE A 480 -10.05 8.61 12.86
N TYR A 481 -9.74 8.12 11.68
CA TYR A 481 -9.43 8.95 10.51
C TYR A 481 -10.68 9.23 9.68
N HIS A 482 -10.89 10.49 9.35
CA HIS A 482 -11.90 10.98 8.42
C HIS A 482 -11.17 11.65 7.25
N PRO A 483 -10.77 10.83 6.26
CA PRO A 483 -9.99 11.32 5.14
C PRO A 483 -10.84 12.08 4.13
N ASP A 484 -10.17 12.84 3.26
CA ASP A 484 -10.73 13.35 2.02
C ASP A 484 -10.90 12.23 0.97
N HIS A 485 -11.30 12.61 -0.25
CA HIS A 485 -11.47 11.67 -1.38
C HIS A 485 -10.17 11.01 -1.87
N LEU A 486 -9.02 11.60 -1.55
CA LEU A 486 -7.69 11.07 -1.88
C LEU A 486 -7.09 10.22 -0.76
N GLY A 487 -7.80 10.05 0.37
CA GLY A 487 -7.28 9.36 1.53
C GLY A 487 -6.37 10.20 2.42
N SER A 488 -6.27 11.52 2.17
CA SER A 488 -5.52 12.43 3.04
C SER A 488 -6.24 12.63 4.36
N SER A 489 -5.50 12.60 5.47
CA SER A 489 -6.07 12.74 6.81
C SER A 489 -6.51 14.18 7.07
N SER A 490 -7.75 14.51 6.74
CA SER A 490 -8.31 15.85 6.97
C SER A 490 -8.71 16.03 8.42
N TYR A 491 -9.49 15.12 8.98
CA TYR A 491 -9.90 15.16 10.36
C TYR A 491 -9.56 13.86 11.08
N ILE A 492 -9.16 13.99 12.35
CA ILE A 492 -8.93 12.85 13.23
C ILE A 492 -9.72 13.07 14.51
N THR A 493 -10.52 12.07 14.91
CA THR A 493 -11.30 12.13 16.14
C THR A 493 -10.76 11.16 17.18
N ASP A 494 -10.98 11.51 18.47
CA ASP A 494 -10.64 10.64 19.60
C ASP A 494 -11.72 9.56 19.85
N ARG A 495 -11.51 8.80 20.92
CA ARG A 495 -12.45 7.76 21.36
C ARG A 495 -13.84 8.30 21.69
N GLU A 496 -13.95 9.56 22.09
CA GLU A 496 -15.17 10.25 22.44
C GLU A 496 -15.83 10.97 21.25
N GLY A 497 -15.31 10.81 20.04
CA GLY A 497 -15.84 11.41 18.81
C GLY A 497 -15.52 12.90 18.67
N ARG A 498 -14.61 13.47 19.47
CA ARG A 498 -14.16 14.87 19.36
C ARG A 498 -13.01 14.98 18.37
N ILE A 499 -12.98 16.07 17.61
CA ILE A 499 -11.88 16.35 16.70
C ILE A 499 -10.60 16.68 17.49
N THR A 500 -9.54 15.93 17.27
CA THR A 500 -8.23 16.12 17.92
C THR A 500 -7.19 16.72 17.00
N GLN A 501 -7.32 16.48 15.70
CA GLN A 501 -6.44 17.00 14.68
C GLN A 501 -7.27 17.37 13.45
N HIS A 502 -6.98 18.54 12.89
CA HIS A 502 -7.53 18.98 11.61
C HIS A 502 -6.39 19.51 10.76
N THR A 503 -6.28 18.96 9.55
CA THR A 503 -5.22 19.30 8.60
C THR A 503 -5.82 19.55 7.23
N GLU A 504 -5.52 20.69 6.63
CA GLU A 504 -5.88 20.99 5.24
C GLU A 504 -4.63 21.11 4.38
N TYR A 505 -4.77 20.80 3.10
CA TYR A 505 -3.65 20.65 2.19
C TYR A 505 -3.73 21.61 1.01
N ILE A 506 -2.57 22.08 0.57
CA ILE A 506 -2.36 22.70 -0.75
C ILE A 506 -2.32 21.56 -1.78
N ALA A 507 -2.74 21.83 -2.99
CA ALA A 507 -3.00 20.84 -4.02
C ALA A 507 -1.93 19.74 -4.22
N PHE A 508 -0.65 20.02 -3.98
CA PHE A 508 0.45 19.06 -4.08
C PHE A 508 0.90 18.51 -2.72
N GLY A 509 0.07 18.61 -1.69
CA GLY A 509 0.31 17.92 -0.41
C GLY A 509 1.10 18.72 0.63
N GLU A 510 1.50 19.97 0.35
CA GLU A 510 1.96 20.85 1.41
C GLU A 510 0.81 21.14 2.40
N VAL A 511 1.14 21.21 3.68
CA VAL A 511 0.14 21.54 4.70
C VAL A 511 -0.23 23.01 4.59
N LEU A 512 -1.51 23.31 4.34
CA LEU A 512 -2.05 24.66 4.35
C LEU A 512 -2.09 25.21 5.78
N PHE A 513 -2.63 24.44 6.68
CA PHE A 513 -2.56 24.62 8.13
C PHE A 513 -2.85 23.30 8.85
N GLU A 514 -2.49 23.26 10.11
CA GLU A 514 -2.76 22.15 11.01
C GLU A 514 -3.16 22.69 12.38
N GLU A 515 -4.23 22.14 12.94
CA GLU A 515 -4.77 22.49 14.25
C GLU A 515 -4.87 21.25 15.12
N HIS A 516 -4.55 21.39 16.41
CA HIS A 516 -4.56 20.29 17.36
C HIS A 516 -5.26 20.70 18.65
N SER A 517 -6.07 19.80 19.23
CA SER A 517 -6.61 19.93 20.58
C SER A 517 -5.76 19.14 21.60
N THR A 518 -4.79 18.35 21.15
CA THR A 518 -3.91 17.56 22.00
C THR A 518 -2.46 17.70 21.54
N SER A 519 -1.51 17.37 22.43
CA SER A 519 -0.08 17.34 22.09
C SER A 519 0.35 16.11 21.29
N LYS A 520 -0.58 15.17 21.01
CA LYS A 520 -0.31 13.95 20.27
C LYS A 520 -0.82 14.13 18.85
N THR A 521 0.10 14.09 17.90
CA THR A 521 -0.19 14.24 16.46
C THR A 521 0.03 12.93 15.73
N MET A 522 -0.78 12.70 14.70
CA MET A 522 -0.62 11.53 13.83
C MET A 522 0.17 11.96 12.59
N PRO A 523 1.28 11.28 12.25
CA PRO A 523 2.16 11.71 11.17
C PRO A 523 1.67 11.32 9.77
N TYR A 524 0.57 10.58 9.68
CA TYR A 524 0.01 10.11 8.42
C TYR A 524 -0.96 11.14 7.87
N LEU A 525 -0.51 11.92 6.89
CA LEU A 525 -1.19 13.13 6.42
C LEU A 525 -1.67 12.97 4.97
N PHE A 526 -1.05 13.65 4.02
CA PHE A 526 -1.43 13.64 2.61
C PHE A 526 -1.43 12.22 2.02
N ASN A 527 -2.51 11.81 1.36
CA ASN A 527 -2.79 10.46 0.86
C ASN A 527 -2.62 9.34 1.93
N GLY A 528 -2.76 9.68 3.22
CA GLY A 528 -2.52 8.76 4.33
C GLY A 528 -1.06 8.32 4.49
N LYS A 529 -0.13 9.03 3.85
CA LYS A 529 1.31 8.74 3.90
C LYS A 529 1.98 9.41 5.09
N GLU A 530 3.05 8.78 5.60
CA GLU A 530 3.82 9.34 6.70
C GLU A 530 4.64 10.53 6.23
N LEU A 531 4.46 11.68 6.88
CA LEU A 531 5.33 12.82 6.76
C LEU A 531 6.48 12.67 7.75
N ASP A 532 7.70 12.51 7.24
CA ASP A 532 8.90 12.62 8.04
C ASP A 532 9.14 14.12 8.33
N THR A 533 8.61 14.60 9.47
CA THR A 533 8.62 16.03 9.84
C THR A 533 10.03 16.59 9.94
N GLU A 534 10.99 15.75 10.27
CA GLU A 534 12.40 16.09 10.38
C GLU A 534 13.05 16.42 9.02
N THR A 535 12.54 15.86 7.92
CA THR A 535 13.08 16.09 6.56
C THR A 535 12.09 16.81 5.64
N GLY A 536 10.82 16.86 6.02
CA GLY A 536 9.73 17.42 5.22
C GLY A 536 9.29 16.54 4.03
N LEU A 537 9.67 15.26 4.02
CA LEU A 537 9.38 14.32 2.94
C LEU A 537 8.26 13.36 3.32
N TYR A 538 7.39 13.04 2.37
CA TYR A 538 6.44 11.94 2.50
C TYR A 538 7.03 10.61 2.05
N TYR A 539 6.88 9.56 2.85
CA TYR A 539 7.27 8.19 2.48
C TYR A 539 6.10 7.45 1.84
N TYR A 540 6.28 7.06 0.57
CA TYR A 540 5.25 6.34 -0.21
C TYR A 540 5.52 4.84 -0.39
N GLY A 541 6.60 4.31 0.19
CA GLY A 541 7.09 2.95 -0.01
C GLY A 541 8.29 2.97 -0.95
N ALA A 542 8.08 2.91 -2.25
CA ALA A 542 9.18 2.90 -3.22
C ALA A 542 9.92 4.25 -3.34
N ARG A 543 9.24 5.36 -3.07
CA ARG A 543 9.81 6.70 -3.24
C ARG A 543 9.51 7.62 -2.08
N TYR A 544 10.34 8.67 -1.96
CA TYR A 544 10.08 9.84 -1.12
C TYR A 544 9.59 11.01 -1.96
N TYR A 545 8.56 11.69 -1.48
CA TYR A 545 7.94 12.82 -2.15
C TYR A 545 8.23 14.13 -1.40
N ASP A 546 8.75 15.13 -2.12
CA ASP A 546 8.93 16.49 -1.59
C ASP A 546 7.75 17.39 -2.03
N PRO A 547 6.79 17.67 -1.16
CA PRO A 547 5.61 18.45 -1.51
C PRO A 547 5.96 19.92 -1.82
N ARG A 548 7.04 20.47 -1.24
CA ARG A 548 7.47 21.85 -1.48
C ARG A 548 7.85 22.06 -2.92
N VAL A 549 8.58 21.14 -3.51
CA VAL A 549 8.96 21.21 -4.93
C VAL A 549 8.04 20.41 -5.84
N SER A 550 7.04 19.72 -5.28
CA SER A 550 6.03 18.93 -6.02
C SER A 550 6.63 17.82 -6.89
N LEU A 551 7.74 17.23 -6.46
CA LEU A 551 8.46 16.19 -7.19
C LEU A 551 8.79 15.00 -6.30
N TRP A 552 8.92 13.84 -6.93
CA TRP A 552 9.59 12.72 -6.31
C TRP A 552 11.07 13.03 -6.10
N LEU A 553 11.61 12.59 -4.98
CA LEU A 553 13.02 12.81 -4.66
C LEU A 553 13.92 11.93 -5.54
N ASN A 554 13.58 10.66 -5.67
CA ASN A 554 14.31 9.69 -6.46
C ASN A 554 13.57 9.29 -7.74
N VAL A 555 14.33 8.68 -8.63
CA VAL A 555 13.82 8.18 -9.92
C VAL A 555 12.73 7.13 -9.68
N ASP A 556 11.71 7.17 -10.50
CA ASP A 556 10.68 6.13 -10.55
C ASP A 556 11.35 4.77 -10.84
N PRO A 557 11.14 3.73 -10.01
CA PRO A 557 11.59 2.38 -10.36
C PRO A 557 11.07 1.88 -11.72
N LEU A 558 9.97 2.47 -12.18
CA LEU A 558 9.35 2.22 -13.48
C LEU A 558 9.64 3.35 -14.50
N ALA A 559 10.72 4.12 -14.33
CA ALA A 559 11.02 5.28 -15.17
C ALA A 559 11.12 4.97 -16.67
N GLU A 560 11.62 3.79 -17.03
CA GLU A 560 11.64 3.32 -18.42
C GLU A 560 10.24 3.20 -19.02
N LYS A 561 9.24 2.97 -18.17
CA LYS A 561 7.84 2.82 -18.53
C LYS A 561 7.09 4.15 -18.50
N THR A 562 7.35 4.95 -17.48
CA THR A 562 6.56 6.17 -17.21
C THR A 562 7.03 7.37 -18.00
N MET A 563 8.27 7.41 -18.46
CA MET A 563 8.93 8.53 -19.13
C MET A 563 8.89 9.87 -18.35
N THR A 564 8.42 9.82 -17.09
CA THR A 564 8.31 10.99 -16.20
C THR A 564 8.86 10.66 -14.82
N PRO A 565 10.19 10.45 -14.71
CA PRO A 565 10.79 9.80 -13.53
C PRO A 565 10.61 10.55 -12.21
N TYR A 566 10.32 11.84 -12.22
CA TYR A 566 10.17 12.65 -11.02
C TYR A 566 8.78 13.26 -10.86
N THR A 567 7.89 13.10 -11.83
CA THR A 567 6.56 13.74 -11.81
C THR A 567 5.60 13.01 -10.89
N TYR A 568 5.01 13.74 -9.96
CA TYR A 568 3.98 13.23 -9.08
C TYR A 568 2.63 13.20 -9.81
N THR A 569 1.96 12.01 -9.81
CA THR A 569 0.59 11.81 -10.34
C THR A 569 0.28 12.53 -11.67
N ASN A 570 1.24 12.54 -12.60
CA ASN A 570 1.13 13.25 -13.91
C ASN A 570 0.75 14.73 -13.77
N ASN A 571 1.15 15.41 -12.71
CA ASN A 571 0.76 16.78 -12.37
C ASN A 571 -0.74 16.99 -12.16
N ASN A 572 -1.48 15.95 -11.80
CA ASN A 572 -2.91 16.00 -11.45
C ASN A 572 -3.17 15.43 -10.05
N PRO A 573 -2.66 16.06 -8.99
CA PRO A 573 -2.69 15.52 -7.63
C PRO A 573 -4.07 15.59 -6.96
N ILE A 574 -5.06 16.22 -7.59
CA ILE A 574 -6.42 16.34 -7.05
C ILE A 574 -7.29 15.15 -7.46
N ASN A 575 -6.99 14.52 -8.58
CA ASN A 575 -7.77 13.42 -9.12
C ASN A 575 -7.06 12.07 -9.03
N LEU A 576 -5.73 12.09 -8.86
CA LEU A 576 -4.88 10.90 -8.90
C LEU A 576 -4.07 10.77 -7.62
N ILE A 577 -3.91 9.54 -7.18
CA ILE A 577 -2.99 9.15 -6.11
C ILE A 577 -1.98 8.15 -6.65
N ASP A 578 -0.81 8.09 -6.02
CA ASP A 578 0.17 7.02 -6.22
C ASP A 578 0.26 6.21 -4.92
N PRO A 579 -0.40 5.05 -4.80
CA PRO A 579 -0.49 4.33 -3.54
C PRO A 579 0.83 3.76 -3.03
N THR A 580 1.77 3.48 -3.93
CA THR A 580 3.01 2.74 -3.64
C THR A 580 4.29 3.52 -3.89
N GLY A 581 4.17 4.69 -4.51
CA GLY A 581 5.32 5.40 -5.08
C GLY A 581 5.80 4.76 -6.39
N MET A 582 4.93 3.99 -7.06
CA MET A 582 5.08 3.45 -8.41
C MET A 582 3.82 3.76 -9.20
N LYS A 583 3.88 3.79 -10.52
CA LYS A 583 2.72 4.11 -11.34
C LYS A 583 1.81 2.89 -11.51
N PRO A 584 0.47 3.07 -11.55
CA PRO A 584 -0.45 2.00 -11.97
C PRO A 584 -0.18 1.56 -13.41
N GLU A 585 -0.40 0.27 -13.72
CA GLU A 585 -0.26 -0.35 -15.04
C GLU A 585 -1.49 -1.18 -15.34
N ASP A 586 -1.92 -1.26 -16.62
CA ASP A 586 -2.94 -2.22 -17.03
C ASP A 586 -2.30 -3.59 -17.28
N ASP A 587 -2.86 -4.64 -16.71
CA ASP A 587 -2.46 -6.04 -16.92
C ASP A 587 -3.14 -6.62 -18.14
N TYR A 588 -2.39 -7.34 -19.00
CA TYR A 588 -2.89 -7.91 -20.24
C TYR A 588 -2.96 -9.44 -20.19
N ILE A 589 -4.11 -9.97 -20.57
CA ILE A 589 -4.41 -11.40 -20.66
C ILE A 589 -4.51 -11.80 -22.13
N ASP A 590 -3.89 -12.91 -22.49
CA ASP A 590 -4.02 -13.50 -23.81
C ASP A 590 -5.45 -13.97 -24.07
N ALA A 591 -6.09 -13.39 -25.07
CA ALA A 591 -7.45 -13.72 -25.49
C ALA A 591 -7.67 -15.18 -25.87
N THR A 592 -6.61 -15.91 -26.23
CA THR A 592 -6.68 -17.31 -26.67
C THR A 592 -6.54 -18.30 -25.52
N THR A 593 -5.65 -18.01 -24.57
CA THR A 593 -5.27 -18.95 -23.51
C THR A 593 -5.70 -18.49 -22.12
N GLY A 594 -6.07 -17.24 -21.96
CA GLY A 594 -6.33 -16.60 -20.65
C GLY A 594 -5.08 -16.34 -19.83
N LYS A 595 -3.87 -16.57 -20.35
CA LYS A 595 -2.62 -16.39 -19.60
C LYS A 595 -2.20 -14.93 -19.56
N LEU A 596 -1.64 -14.51 -18.44
CA LEU A 596 -1.02 -13.20 -18.30
C LEU A 596 0.13 -13.06 -19.30
N LEU A 597 0.15 -11.94 -20.02
CA LEU A 597 1.19 -11.60 -20.99
C LEU A 597 2.20 -10.60 -20.43
N GLY A 598 1.75 -9.71 -19.57
CA GLY A 598 2.52 -8.64 -18.96
C GLY A 598 1.65 -7.41 -18.77
N SER A 599 2.30 -6.28 -18.49
CA SER A 599 1.65 -5.00 -18.24
C SER A 599 2.09 -3.95 -19.26
N ASP A 600 1.35 -2.85 -19.38
CA ASP A 600 1.70 -1.71 -20.21
C ASP A 600 2.14 -0.50 -19.36
N GLY A 601 2.29 0.67 -19.97
CA GLY A 601 2.58 1.92 -19.26
C GLY A 601 1.33 2.77 -18.97
N ALA A 602 0.16 2.15 -18.86
CA ALA A 602 -1.11 2.86 -18.64
C ALA A 602 -1.15 3.61 -17.31
N LYS A 603 -2.06 4.58 -17.25
CA LYS A 603 -2.35 5.35 -16.02
C LYS A 603 -3.47 4.74 -15.19
N THR A 604 -3.90 3.56 -15.56
CA THR A 604 -5.01 2.81 -14.99
C THR A 604 -4.53 1.46 -14.47
N ASN A 605 -5.36 0.79 -13.71
CA ASN A 605 -5.07 -0.54 -13.17
C ASN A 605 -6.16 -1.51 -13.68
N ASN A 606 -6.39 -1.50 -14.99
CA ASN A 606 -7.38 -2.36 -15.59
C ASN A 606 -6.77 -3.71 -15.96
N ILE A 607 -7.63 -4.70 -16.04
CA ILE A 607 -7.30 -5.96 -16.68
C ILE A 607 -7.83 -5.88 -18.10
N ARG A 608 -6.98 -6.18 -19.08
CA ARG A 608 -7.28 -6.12 -20.49
C ARG A 608 -7.07 -7.45 -21.18
N VAL A 609 -7.82 -7.68 -22.21
CA VAL A 609 -7.70 -8.84 -23.08
C VAL A 609 -7.16 -8.41 -24.43
N ILE A 610 -6.13 -9.11 -24.91
CA ILE A 610 -5.48 -8.88 -26.20
C ILE A 610 -5.07 -10.23 -26.83
N TYR A 611 -4.98 -10.32 -28.15
CA TYR A 611 -4.37 -11.47 -28.79
C TYR A 611 -2.85 -11.47 -28.60
N ARG A 612 -2.28 -12.63 -28.35
CA ARG A 612 -0.83 -12.78 -28.15
C ARG A 612 -0.02 -12.32 -29.36
N SER A 613 -0.53 -12.46 -30.58
CA SER A 613 0.08 -11.93 -31.79
C SER A 613 0.24 -10.42 -31.70
N ASP A 614 -0.86 -9.70 -31.42
CA ASP A 614 -0.84 -8.24 -31.31
C ASP A 614 0.07 -7.76 -30.18
N TRP A 615 0.04 -8.45 -29.03
CA TRP A 615 0.94 -8.18 -27.93
C TRP A 615 2.42 -8.31 -28.34
N ASN A 616 2.78 -9.40 -29.02
CA ASN A 616 4.14 -9.65 -29.44
C ASN A 616 4.59 -8.67 -30.52
N ASP A 617 3.74 -8.38 -31.51
CA ASP A 617 4.02 -7.44 -32.60
C ASP A 617 4.30 -6.03 -32.03
N ILE A 618 3.46 -5.57 -31.10
CA ILE A 618 3.63 -4.27 -30.45
C ILE A 618 4.90 -4.26 -29.60
N LYS A 619 5.13 -5.32 -28.82
CA LYS A 619 6.33 -5.45 -28.00
C LYS A 619 7.62 -5.44 -28.83
N GLU A 620 7.63 -6.06 -29.99
CA GLU A 620 8.77 -6.07 -30.92
C GLU A 620 8.95 -4.71 -31.59
N GLN A 621 7.87 -4.13 -32.11
CA GLN A 621 7.86 -2.85 -32.81
C GLN A 621 8.39 -1.72 -31.93
N TYR A 622 7.98 -1.65 -30.67
CA TYR A 622 8.36 -0.59 -29.73
C TYR A 622 9.48 -0.98 -28.75
N LYS A 623 10.09 -2.16 -28.93
CA LYS A 623 11.12 -2.73 -28.03
C LYS A 623 10.69 -2.78 -26.55
N GLY A 624 9.40 -3.01 -26.35
CA GLY A 624 8.75 -3.08 -25.04
C GLY A 624 7.27 -2.77 -25.13
N THR A 625 6.57 -2.85 -23.98
CA THR A 625 5.10 -2.65 -23.91
C THR A 625 4.69 -1.37 -23.19
N THR A 626 5.65 -0.58 -22.72
CA THR A 626 5.42 0.45 -21.69
C THR A 626 5.65 1.88 -22.18
N SER A 627 6.11 2.06 -23.43
CA SER A 627 6.14 3.39 -24.05
C SER A 627 4.71 3.90 -24.30
N GLU A 628 4.52 5.21 -24.37
CA GLU A 628 3.20 5.81 -24.59
C GLU A 628 2.58 5.32 -25.91
N GLN A 629 3.38 5.17 -26.96
CA GLN A 629 2.93 4.64 -28.23
C GLN A 629 2.55 3.15 -28.13
N ALA A 630 3.38 2.34 -27.45
CA ALA A 630 3.07 0.94 -27.22
C ALA A 630 1.80 0.79 -26.37
N THR A 631 1.68 1.55 -25.29
CA THR A 631 0.50 1.58 -24.43
C THR A 631 -0.74 1.98 -25.20
N SER A 632 -0.68 3.04 -25.99
CA SER A 632 -1.80 3.50 -26.81
C SER A 632 -2.24 2.44 -27.81
N GLU A 633 -1.29 1.77 -28.47
CA GLU A 633 -1.60 0.73 -29.43
C GLU A 633 -2.08 -0.57 -28.77
N LEU A 634 -1.52 -0.97 -27.63
CA LEU A 634 -2.02 -2.06 -26.81
C LEU A 634 -3.46 -1.81 -26.37
N GLN A 635 -3.77 -0.59 -25.92
CA GLN A 635 -5.13 -0.22 -25.52
C GLN A 635 -6.10 -0.21 -26.69
N SER A 636 -5.67 0.23 -27.87
CA SER A 636 -6.51 0.26 -29.07
C SER A 636 -6.85 -1.14 -29.60
N ARG A 637 -5.97 -2.13 -29.40
CA ARG A 637 -6.14 -3.52 -29.83
C ARG A 637 -6.63 -4.47 -28.73
N SER A 638 -7.03 -3.91 -27.58
CA SER A 638 -7.48 -4.67 -26.42
C SER A 638 -8.79 -4.14 -25.89
N SER A 639 -9.50 -4.97 -25.14
CA SER A 639 -10.68 -4.56 -24.38
C SER A 639 -10.44 -4.70 -22.90
N ILE A 640 -10.99 -3.77 -22.09
CA ILE A 640 -11.03 -3.90 -20.63
C ILE A 640 -11.94 -5.08 -20.30
N VAL A 641 -11.52 -5.90 -19.34
CA VAL A 641 -12.34 -7.02 -18.86
C VAL A 641 -13.51 -6.47 -18.05
N THR A 642 -14.71 -6.82 -18.50
CA THR A 642 -15.98 -6.46 -17.86
C THR A 642 -16.74 -7.73 -17.44
N ILE A 643 -17.74 -7.58 -16.57
CA ILE A 643 -18.58 -8.70 -16.11
C ILE A 643 -20.03 -8.45 -16.59
N ASN A 644 -20.58 -9.38 -17.37
CA ASN A 644 -21.97 -9.37 -17.76
C ASN A 644 -22.85 -10.03 -16.69
N SER A 645 -23.02 -9.35 -15.58
CA SER A 645 -23.81 -9.85 -14.45
C SER A 645 -25.27 -10.12 -14.85
N THR A 646 -25.83 -9.35 -15.75
CA THR A 646 -27.21 -9.53 -16.23
C THR A 646 -27.39 -10.88 -16.91
N GLN A 647 -26.48 -11.24 -17.81
CA GLN A 647 -26.52 -12.54 -18.51
C GLN A 647 -26.27 -13.69 -17.56
N ILE A 648 -25.26 -13.57 -16.69
CA ILE A 648 -24.91 -14.59 -15.70
C ILE A 648 -26.09 -14.88 -14.76
N ASN A 649 -26.70 -13.84 -14.21
CA ASN A 649 -27.85 -13.97 -13.32
C ASN A 649 -29.07 -14.57 -14.04
N SER A 650 -29.32 -14.14 -15.28
CA SER A 650 -30.42 -14.68 -16.10
C SER A 650 -30.24 -16.18 -16.36
N ASP A 651 -29.04 -16.61 -16.78
CA ASP A 651 -28.78 -18.01 -17.08
C ASP A 651 -28.85 -18.91 -15.85
N ILE A 652 -28.34 -18.45 -14.70
CA ILE A 652 -28.45 -19.18 -13.43
C ILE A 652 -29.90 -19.31 -12.98
N ASN A 653 -30.67 -18.24 -13.05
CA ASN A 653 -32.08 -18.26 -12.68
C ASN A 653 -32.91 -19.14 -13.64
N ASN A 654 -32.62 -19.09 -14.93
CA ASN A 654 -33.28 -19.96 -15.91
C ASN A 654 -32.96 -21.43 -15.63
N ALA A 655 -31.70 -21.77 -15.40
CA ALA A 655 -31.29 -23.12 -15.04
C ALA A 655 -31.99 -23.62 -13.76
N ASN A 656 -32.06 -22.77 -12.72
CA ASN A 656 -32.76 -23.08 -11.49
C ASN A 656 -34.26 -23.32 -11.72
N ASN A 657 -34.93 -22.39 -12.41
CA ASN A 657 -36.38 -22.51 -12.68
C ASN A 657 -36.72 -23.73 -13.55
N GLU A 658 -35.91 -24.03 -14.56
CA GLU A 658 -36.10 -25.21 -15.41
C GLU A 658 -35.90 -26.52 -14.60
N THR A 659 -34.93 -26.54 -13.66
CA THR A 659 -34.74 -27.70 -12.79
C THR A 659 -35.89 -27.86 -11.79
N ILE A 660 -36.41 -26.74 -11.26
CA ILE A 660 -37.61 -26.76 -10.39
C ILE A 660 -38.83 -27.31 -11.17
N ALA A 661 -38.98 -26.94 -12.43
CA ALA A 661 -40.07 -27.38 -13.29
C ALA A 661 -39.94 -28.85 -13.74
N ASP A 662 -38.69 -29.30 -13.94
CA ASP A 662 -38.41 -30.69 -14.34
C ASP A 662 -37.33 -31.30 -13.46
N GLN A 663 -37.72 -31.90 -12.38
CA GLN A 663 -36.86 -32.53 -11.36
C GLN A 663 -36.17 -33.83 -11.85
N THR A 664 -36.25 -34.17 -13.12
CA THR A 664 -35.60 -35.36 -13.68
C THR A 664 -34.22 -35.06 -14.24
N LYS A 665 -33.78 -33.78 -14.24
CA LYS A 665 -32.54 -33.35 -14.82
C LYS A 665 -31.87 -32.23 -14.00
N GLU A 666 -30.56 -32.30 -13.93
CA GLU A 666 -29.74 -31.15 -13.55
C GLU A 666 -29.48 -30.24 -14.73
N ARG A 667 -29.28 -28.96 -14.49
CA ARG A 667 -28.94 -27.92 -15.47
C ARG A 667 -27.60 -27.32 -15.12
N GLN A 668 -26.89 -26.83 -16.13
CA GLN A 668 -25.58 -26.21 -15.89
C GLN A 668 -25.37 -24.97 -16.72
N VAL A 669 -24.53 -24.08 -16.15
CA VAL A 669 -24.10 -22.80 -16.72
C VAL A 669 -22.58 -22.72 -16.60
N PHE A 670 -21.87 -22.41 -17.67
CA PHE A 670 -20.45 -22.15 -17.63
C PHE A 670 -20.22 -20.65 -17.66
N ILE A 671 -19.30 -20.17 -16.84
CA ILE A 671 -18.91 -18.77 -16.77
C ILE A 671 -17.45 -18.68 -17.21
N GLY A 672 -17.16 -17.72 -18.06
CA GLY A 672 -15.80 -17.60 -18.58
C GLY A 672 -15.58 -16.33 -19.41
N LEU A 673 -14.34 -16.12 -19.79
CA LEU A 673 -13.94 -15.02 -20.63
C LEU A 673 -14.42 -15.28 -22.07
N SER A 674 -15.31 -14.44 -22.56
CA SER A 674 -15.77 -14.48 -23.96
C SER A 674 -14.73 -13.85 -24.87
N VAL A 675 -14.47 -14.53 -26.00
CA VAL A 675 -13.55 -14.05 -27.02
C VAL A 675 -14.28 -14.08 -28.36
N THR A 676 -14.39 -12.92 -28.98
CA THR A 676 -14.95 -12.82 -30.31
C THR A 676 -13.94 -13.24 -31.38
N ARG A 677 -14.40 -13.52 -32.59
CA ARG A 677 -13.55 -13.74 -33.77
C ARG A 677 -13.18 -12.43 -34.50
N ASN A 678 -13.52 -11.28 -33.91
CA ASN A 678 -13.21 -9.97 -34.45
C ASN A 678 -11.75 -9.61 -34.11
N ASP A 679 -11.24 -8.58 -34.77
CA ASP A 679 -9.85 -8.11 -34.61
C ASP A 679 -9.54 -7.64 -33.19
N ILE A 680 -10.56 -7.20 -32.43
CA ILE A 680 -10.44 -6.80 -31.03
C ILE A 680 -11.20 -7.80 -30.14
N PRO A 681 -10.55 -8.43 -29.13
CA PRO A 681 -11.21 -9.34 -28.20
C PRO A 681 -12.29 -8.62 -27.38
N LEU A 682 -13.42 -9.28 -27.12
CA LEU A 682 -14.52 -8.67 -26.35
C LEU A 682 -14.15 -8.38 -24.91
N GLY A 683 -13.38 -9.25 -24.26
CA GLY A 683 -12.95 -9.08 -22.86
C GLY A 683 -14.10 -9.12 -21.84
N GLU A 684 -15.15 -9.90 -22.07
CA GLU A 684 -16.30 -9.99 -21.20
C GLU A 684 -16.33 -11.32 -20.45
N ILE A 685 -16.44 -11.31 -19.13
CA ILE A 685 -16.82 -12.45 -18.32
C ILE A 685 -18.34 -12.61 -18.44
N THR A 686 -18.77 -13.67 -19.11
CA THR A 686 -20.17 -13.95 -19.41
C THR A 686 -20.49 -15.41 -19.13
N SER A 687 -21.74 -15.80 -19.31
CA SER A 687 -22.21 -17.15 -19.14
C SER A 687 -22.68 -17.79 -20.43
N VAL A 688 -22.59 -19.11 -20.48
CA VAL A 688 -23.13 -19.97 -21.55
C VAL A 688 -23.84 -21.15 -20.91
N ARG A 689 -25.05 -21.44 -21.36
CA ARG A 689 -25.79 -22.63 -20.94
C ARG A 689 -25.08 -23.88 -21.44
N GLY A 690 -24.85 -24.83 -20.54
CA GLY A 690 -24.33 -26.14 -20.88
C GLY A 690 -25.46 -27.13 -21.21
N PRO A 691 -25.11 -28.35 -21.68
CA PRO A 691 -26.11 -29.40 -21.97
C PRO A 691 -26.83 -29.83 -20.68
N ASP A 692 -28.10 -30.22 -20.84
CA ASP A 692 -28.86 -30.82 -19.76
C ASP A 692 -28.18 -32.08 -19.23
N GLY A 693 -28.16 -32.21 -17.92
CA GLY A 693 -27.71 -33.41 -17.21
C GLY A 693 -28.77 -34.51 -17.23
N ILE A 694 -28.59 -35.44 -16.32
CA ILE A 694 -29.56 -36.49 -16.00
C ILE A 694 -29.87 -36.37 -14.51
N ASP A 695 -30.73 -37.25 -14.02
CA ASP A 695 -31.08 -37.30 -12.61
C ASP A 695 -29.84 -37.46 -11.68
N GLY A 696 -29.61 -36.46 -10.83
CA GLY A 696 -28.50 -36.37 -9.90
C GLY A 696 -27.11 -36.23 -10.51
N ARG A 697 -27.00 -35.81 -11.78
CA ARG A 697 -25.70 -35.56 -12.43
C ARG A 697 -25.80 -34.50 -13.52
N ALA A 698 -25.00 -33.45 -13.42
CA ALA A 698 -24.71 -32.55 -14.54
C ALA A 698 -23.83 -33.29 -15.54
N LYS A 699 -24.27 -33.38 -16.81
CA LYS A 699 -23.55 -34.11 -17.85
C LYS A 699 -22.48 -33.19 -18.42
N VAL A 700 -21.20 -33.49 -18.18
CA VAL A 700 -20.08 -32.79 -18.78
C VAL A 700 -19.92 -33.29 -20.25
N GLY A 701 -20.70 -32.71 -21.17
CA GLY A 701 -20.65 -33.01 -22.59
C GLY A 701 -20.15 -31.82 -23.40
N ILE A 702 -19.00 -31.22 -23.00
CA ILE A 702 -18.49 -30.01 -23.65
C ILE A 702 -17.32 -30.39 -24.54
N VAL A 703 -17.33 -29.83 -25.76
CA VAL A 703 -16.17 -29.95 -26.65
C VAL A 703 -15.13 -28.93 -26.19
N THR A 704 -13.99 -29.40 -25.72
CA THR A 704 -12.83 -28.57 -25.45
C THR A 704 -11.95 -28.47 -26.66
N ILE A 705 -11.70 -27.27 -27.18
CA ILE A 705 -10.72 -26.99 -28.19
C ILE A 705 -9.56 -26.24 -27.53
N GLY A 706 -8.49 -26.94 -27.18
CA GLY A 706 -7.43 -26.38 -26.34
C GLY A 706 -7.96 -26.00 -24.97
N ASN A 707 -7.76 -24.74 -24.56
CA ASN A 707 -8.23 -24.19 -23.29
C ASN A 707 -9.64 -23.57 -23.37
N ARG A 708 -10.36 -23.73 -24.48
CA ARG A 708 -11.69 -23.17 -24.69
C ARG A 708 -12.75 -24.23 -24.56
N MET A 709 -13.87 -23.88 -23.90
CA MET A 709 -15.11 -24.63 -23.95
C MET A 709 -15.98 -24.04 -25.05
N VAL A 710 -16.46 -24.89 -25.96
CA VAL A 710 -17.34 -24.48 -27.05
C VAL A 710 -18.69 -25.16 -26.87
N PHE A 711 -19.74 -24.38 -26.79
CA PHE A 711 -21.10 -24.84 -26.72
C PHE A 711 -22.02 -23.96 -27.58
N GLU A 712 -22.83 -24.59 -28.45
CA GLU A 712 -23.78 -23.89 -29.35
C GLU A 712 -23.16 -22.72 -30.14
N GLY A 713 -21.91 -22.83 -30.55
CA GLY A 713 -21.23 -21.79 -31.32
C GLY A 713 -20.57 -20.67 -30.49
N THR A 714 -20.78 -20.64 -29.21
CA THR A 714 -20.13 -19.70 -28.30
C THR A 714 -18.89 -20.32 -27.69
N SER A 715 -17.79 -19.57 -27.68
CA SER A 715 -16.50 -20.00 -27.14
C SER A 715 -16.11 -19.13 -25.96
N ILE A 716 -15.91 -19.76 -24.81
CA ILE A 716 -15.40 -19.08 -23.60
C ILE A 716 -14.17 -19.80 -23.07
N ILE A 717 -13.26 -19.03 -22.44
CA ILE A 717 -12.21 -19.60 -21.59
C ILE A 717 -12.83 -19.77 -20.21
N PRO A 718 -12.96 -21.01 -19.69
CA PRO A 718 -13.74 -21.27 -18.48
C PRO A 718 -13.08 -20.66 -17.26
N ALA A 719 -13.88 -19.99 -16.45
CA ALA A 719 -13.52 -19.38 -15.17
C ALA A 719 -14.28 -19.99 -14.00
N ALA A 720 -15.51 -20.50 -14.22
CA ALA A 720 -16.32 -21.20 -13.24
C ALA A 720 -17.42 -22.04 -13.91
N GLN A 721 -18.01 -22.98 -13.15
CA GLN A 721 -19.21 -23.71 -13.54
C GLN A 721 -20.26 -23.58 -12.43
N VAL A 722 -21.52 -23.42 -12.83
CA VAL A 722 -22.70 -23.51 -11.95
C VAL A 722 -23.53 -24.68 -12.42
N HIS A 723 -24.03 -25.52 -11.52
CA HIS A 723 -25.05 -26.53 -11.81
C HIS A 723 -26.13 -26.56 -10.77
N THR A 724 -27.28 -27.09 -11.12
CA THR A 724 -28.45 -27.18 -10.27
C THR A 724 -28.62 -28.60 -9.73
N HIS A 725 -28.95 -28.74 -8.47
CA HIS A 725 -29.32 -30.01 -7.87
C HIS A 725 -30.84 -30.23 -8.03
N ASN A 726 -31.25 -31.32 -8.68
CA ASN A 726 -32.63 -31.76 -8.78
C ASN A 726 -33.01 -32.67 -7.58
N LEU A 727 -34.29 -32.86 -7.37
CA LEU A 727 -34.79 -33.87 -6.40
C LEU A 727 -34.64 -35.26 -7.01
N SER A 728 -33.52 -35.90 -6.74
CA SER A 728 -33.20 -37.20 -7.34
C SER A 728 -34.18 -38.29 -6.86
N GLN A 729 -34.62 -39.14 -7.77
CA GLN A 729 -35.38 -40.34 -7.53
C GLN A 729 -34.51 -41.56 -7.21
N ASP A 730 -33.20 -41.45 -7.41
CA ASP A 730 -32.23 -42.49 -7.06
C ASP A 730 -31.99 -42.50 -5.55
N THR A 731 -32.43 -43.55 -4.87
CA THR A 731 -32.28 -43.71 -3.41
C THR A 731 -30.84 -43.75 -2.91
N ARG A 732 -29.88 -43.89 -3.82
CA ARG A 732 -28.41 -43.81 -3.52
C ARG A 732 -27.90 -42.39 -3.47
N ILE A 733 -28.63 -41.42 -4.01
CA ILE A 733 -28.31 -40.02 -3.99
C ILE A 733 -29.06 -39.35 -2.85
N THR A 734 -28.33 -38.75 -1.96
CA THR A 734 -28.91 -37.97 -0.83
C THR A 734 -29.03 -36.51 -1.25
N ASN A 735 -30.24 -35.97 -1.21
CA ASN A 735 -30.47 -34.54 -1.45
C ASN A 735 -30.03 -33.73 -0.20
N ILE A 736 -28.73 -33.50 -0.10
CA ILE A 736 -28.10 -32.74 1.00
C ILE A 736 -27.68 -31.36 0.45
N PRO A 737 -27.93 -30.26 1.19
CA PRO A 737 -27.45 -28.95 0.81
C PRO A 737 -25.94 -28.95 0.66
N GLY A 738 -25.43 -28.30 -0.41
CA GLY A 738 -24.01 -28.11 -0.61
C GLY A 738 -23.45 -28.81 -1.84
N THR A 739 -22.15 -28.65 -2.06
CA THR A 739 -21.43 -29.33 -3.15
C THR A 739 -21.09 -30.76 -2.80
N SER A 740 -21.06 -31.63 -3.80
CA SER A 740 -20.79 -33.06 -3.64
C SER A 740 -19.28 -33.38 -3.73
N LEU A 741 -18.90 -34.64 -3.41
CA LEU A 741 -17.52 -35.11 -3.67
C LEU A 741 -17.18 -35.11 -5.15
N VAL A 742 -18.17 -35.36 -6.04
CA VAL A 742 -17.97 -35.31 -7.48
C VAL A 742 -17.69 -33.87 -7.95
N ASP A 743 -18.32 -32.86 -7.34
CA ASP A 743 -18.05 -31.47 -7.63
C ASP A 743 -16.63 -31.08 -7.22
N LYS A 744 -16.18 -31.61 -6.08
CA LYS A 744 -14.80 -31.42 -5.62
C LYS A 744 -13.79 -31.99 -6.61
N ASP A 745 -14.00 -33.24 -7.06
CA ASP A 745 -13.11 -33.89 -8.03
C ASP A 745 -13.16 -33.18 -9.38
N THR A 746 -14.32 -32.69 -9.79
CA THR A 746 -14.51 -31.92 -11.02
C THR A 746 -13.82 -30.55 -10.92
N SER A 747 -13.97 -29.86 -9.80
CA SER A 747 -13.30 -28.58 -9.55
C SER A 747 -11.77 -28.72 -9.62
N ASN A 748 -11.22 -29.74 -8.98
CA ASN A 748 -9.78 -30.05 -9.04
C ASN A 748 -9.33 -30.37 -10.46
N SER A 749 -10.10 -31.20 -11.20
CA SER A 749 -9.73 -31.66 -12.54
C SER A 749 -9.71 -30.54 -13.57
N PHE A 750 -10.67 -29.61 -13.51
CA PHE A 750 -10.76 -28.47 -14.43
C PHE A 750 -10.05 -27.24 -13.91
N ASN A 751 -9.62 -27.26 -12.64
CA ASN A 751 -9.00 -26.13 -11.96
C ASN A 751 -9.83 -24.84 -12.05
N ILE A 752 -11.14 -24.95 -11.78
CA ILE A 752 -12.11 -23.85 -11.73
C ILE A 752 -13.06 -24.05 -10.54
N PRO A 753 -13.58 -22.98 -9.93
CA PRO A 753 -14.64 -23.06 -8.94
C PRO A 753 -15.90 -23.72 -9.53
N ILE A 754 -16.55 -24.55 -8.73
CA ILE A 754 -17.86 -25.12 -9.06
C ILE A 754 -18.86 -24.64 -8.02
N PHE A 755 -20.01 -24.21 -8.53
CA PHE A 755 -21.13 -23.75 -7.72
C PHE A 755 -22.32 -24.69 -7.90
N SER A 756 -22.99 -25.07 -6.83
CA SER A 756 -24.24 -25.84 -6.88
C SER A 756 -25.41 -25.00 -6.36
N VAL A 757 -26.57 -25.15 -6.99
CA VAL A 757 -27.81 -24.47 -6.64
C VAL A 757 -28.80 -25.52 -6.12
N ASP A 758 -29.39 -25.33 -4.93
CA ASP A 758 -30.31 -26.28 -4.32
C ASP A 758 -31.74 -26.16 -4.90
N SER A 759 -31.89 -26.44 -6.20
CA SER A 759 -33.17 -26.37 -6.92
C SER A 759 -34.16 -27.43 -6.48
N TYR A 760 -33.76 -28.51 -5.81
CA TYR A 760 -34.63 -29.54 -5.26
C TYR A 760 -35.56 -29.02 -4.16
N THR A 761 -35.26 -27.87 -3.54
CA THR A 761 -36.12 -27.26 -2.53
C THR A 761 -37.35 -26.56 -3.09
N GLY A 762 -37.49 -26.50 -4.41
CA GLY A 762 -38.51 -25.73 -5.09
C GLY A 762 -38.26 -24.21 -5.02
N ASN A 763 -39.25 -23.40 -5.42
CA ASN A 763 -39.12 -21.94 -5.38
C ASN A 763 -39.12 -21.45 -3.92
N THR A 764 -38.11 -20.70 -3.58
CA THR A 764 -37.99 -20.03 -2.27
C THR A 764 -38.14 -18.49 -2.45
N PRO A 765 -38.76 -17.77 -1.50
CA PRO A 765 -39.01 -16.33 -1.62
C PRO A 765 -37.73 -15.48 -1.84
N ASN A 766 -36.61 -15.92 -1.30
CA ASN A 766 -35.32 -15.22 -1.38
C ASN A 766 -34.37 -15.79 -2.44
N GLY A 767 -34.86 -16.69 -3.29
CA GLY A 767 -34.01 -17.47 -4.21
C GLY A 767 -33.40 -18.71 -3.56
N ASN A 768 -32.99 -19.68 -4.36
CA ASN A 768 -32.42 -20.95 -3.91
C ASN A 768 -30.97 -20.79 -3.48
N ALA A 769 -30.56 -21.52 -2.45
CA ALA A 769 -29.22 -21.44 -1.89
C ALA A 769 -28.14 -21.87 -2.90
N ILE A 770 -27.03 -21.18 -2.87
CA ILE A 770 -25.85 -21.44 -3.70
C ILE A 770 -24.67 -21.85 -2.79
N HIS A 771 -23.96 -22.86 -3.21
CA HIS A 771 -22.79 -23.42 -2.54
C HIS A 771 -21.60 -23.42 -3.50
N ARG A 772 -20.37 -23.49 -2.98
CA ARG A 772 -19.15 -23.43 -3.77
C ARG A 772 -18.15 -24.49 -3.33
N VAL A 773 -17.43 -25.05 -4.30
CA VAL A 773 -16.17 -25.78 -4.07
C VAL A 773 -15.07 -25.21 -4.97
N LEU A 774 -13.90 -24.99 -4.35
CA LEU A 774 -12.70 -24.49 -5.03
C LEU A 774 -11.80 -25.65 -5.50
N PRO A 775 -10.88 -25.40 -6.45
CA PRO A 775 -9.94 -26.43 -6.95
C PRO A 775 -9.08 -27.10 -5.87
N ASN A 776 -8.80 -26.40 -4.76
CA ASN A 776 -8.12 -26.98 -3.59
C ASN A 776 -9.00 -27.88 -2.73
N GLY A 777 -10.25 -28.09 -3.16
CA GLY A 777 -11.24 -28.92 -2.46
C GLY A 777 -11.95 -28.23 -1.29
N THR A 778 -11.74 -26.95 -1.07
CA THR A 778 -12.46 -26.18 -0.04
C THR A 778 -13.92 -26.01 -0.43
N GLN A 779 -14.83 -26.50 0.41
CA GLN A 779 -16.28 -26.40 0.23
C GLN A 779 -16.85 -25.34 1.16
N THR A 780 -17.72 -24.48 0.64
CA THR A 780 -18.41 -23.43 1.38
C THR A 780 -19.89 -23.44 1.07
N ASN A 781 -20.73 -23.60 2.10
CA ASN A 781 -22.18 -23.63 1.93
C ASN A 781 -22.77 -22.23 2.12
N ASN A 782 -23.90 -21.98 1.42
CA ASN A 782 -24.70 -20.75 1.55
C ASN A 782 -23.92 -19.46 1.25
N ILE A 783 -23.19 -19.43 0.14
CA ILE A 783 -22.44 -18.24 -0.30
C ILE A 783 -23.33 -17.16 -0.90
N GLY A 784 -24.60 -17.44 -1.13
CA GLY A 784 -25.60 -16.53 -1.71
C GLY A 784 -26.85 -17.29 -2.10
N THR A 785 -27.71 -16.63 -2.85
CA THR A 785 -28.93 -17.22 -3.44
C THR A 785 -29.04 -16.85 -4.90
N THR A 786 -29.92 -17.54 -5.64
CA THR A 786 -30.14 -17.22 -7.07
C THR A 786 -30.63 -15.79 -7.31
N ASN A 787 -31.16 -15.11 -6.29
CA ASN A 787 -31.57 -13.71 -6.35
C ASN A 787 -30.47 -12.74 -5.91
N ASN A 788 -29.45 -13.22 -5.20
CA ASN A 788 -28.37 -12.38 -4.68
C ASN A 788 -27.05 -13.18 -4.59
N HIS A 789 -26.19 -13.01 -5.58
CA HIS A 789 -24.88 -13.65 -5.66
C HIS A 789 -23.89 -12.80 -6.48
N ASN A 790 -22.61 -13.09 -6.32
CA ASN A 790 -21.52 -12.43 -7.03
C ASN A 790 -20.64 -13.41 -7.84
N ILE A 791 -21.21 -14.49 -8.34
CA ILE A 791 -20.47 -15.58 -9.00
C ILE A 791 -19.59 -15.07 -10.16
N GLY A 792 -20.06 -14.08 -10.92
CA GLY A 792 -19.26 -13.50 -12.00
C GLY A 792 -17.96 -12.85 -11.53
N GLN A 793 -18.00 -12.16 -10.41
CA GLN A 793 -16.80 -11.56 -9.81
C GLN A 793 -15.88 -12.61 -9.21
N GLU A 794 -16.42 -13.62 -8.55
CA GLU A 794 -15.64 -14.74 -8.05
C GLU A 794 -14.94 -15.50 -9.18
N ALA A 795 -15.64 -15.73 -10.29
CA ALA A 795 -15.08 -16.33 -11.47
C ALA A 795 -13.91 -15.50 -12.03
N LEU A 796 -14.08 -14.19 -12.17
CA LEU A 796 -13.01 -13.28 -12.62
C LEU A 796 -11.82 -13.29 -11.66
N LYS A 797 -12.08 -13.17 -10.37
CA LYS A 797 -11.03 -13.17 -9.34
C LYS A 797 -10.21 -14.46 -9.35
N HIS A 798 -10.89 -15.61 -9.42
CA HIS A 798 -10.19 -16.90 -9.52
C HIS A 798 -9.41 -17.01 -10.83
N PHE A 799 -10.00 -16.57 -11.93
CA PHE A 799 -9.36 -16.56 -13.25
C PHE A 799 -8.05 -15.79 -13.25
N ILE A 800 -8.02 -14.60 -12.62
CA ILE A 800 -6.81 -13.76 -12.51
C ILE A 800 -5.78 -14.36 -11.56
N ASN A 801 -6.21 -14.78 -10.38
CA ASN A 801 -5.30 -15.33 -9.37
C ASN A 801 -4.59 -16.61 -9.85
N LYS A 802 -5.25 -17.40 -10.68
CA LYS A 802 -4.66 -18.56 -11.34
C LYS A 802 -3.53 -18.20 -12.31
N GLN A 803 -3.48 -16.96 -12.82
CA GLN A 803 -2.50 -16.51 -13.82
C GLN A 803 -1.30 -15.77 -13.17
N LYS A 804 -1.47 -15.23 -11.98
CA LYS A 804 -0.41 -14.62 -11.15
C LYS A 804 0.30 -15.66 -10.32
#